data_1fc44b60b3470f4de8c5e05bc68d0c9e
#
_entry.id   1fc44b60b3470f4de8c5e05bc68d0c9e
#
_cell.length_a   1.000
_cell.length_b   1.000
_cell.length_c   1.000
_cell.angle_alpha   90.00
_cell.angle_beta   90.00
_cell.angle_gamma   90.00
#
_symmetry.space_group_name_H-M   'P 1'
#
loop_
_entity.id
_entity.type
_entity.pdbx_description
1 polymer ?
#
loop_
_entity_poly.entity_id
_entity_poly.type
_entity_poly.pdbx_seq_one_letter_code
_entity_poly.pdbx_strand_id
1 'polypeptide(L)'
;MLYQVAKVVKEYCKVMKLLTASIACILLVANAARAQNSNVTSPESVTLPTLEEVKAAGVLRSNFRRQFPRTETNEAPKAKLKVFREEIEPILKKACVRCHGPRTQKGNIRIDTLSPDLLRKGDVDWWLEVLAVLSKGEMPPVDQAKLADKDRSKIIEWLSSEIQVASAVRRAEGGHSSFRRMTRYEYNYALQDLLGLPYDFARDLPPDPASEDGFQNSSEMLHMSAMQFGTYHESSRNALKIATVRGERPEPIFWGISMKAAAEDEWAKQDKQLEKIRQEHEDDPEKLKQELDRQAARFRGRPDRAQYKELKTGRTGPVSWSYGRARYAWKPMKDRPEVPEDFDTVAIIPPGQKLIVELGDTVPDQGILRVRVRASRTSVEEPRIPSLQLEFGWQASNEGKASVRMSEQDLPIHAAPGQAQFYQWDIPLSEIYPRNSVRKTSKMGDLPSPSEYVKFVNSSVAQGDFQIDYVEITAHAYEQWPPASHTRIFFDSANKADETIYGREVLNRFMSRAWRRSVTVSEVDQKLALLKKMRPNCGDFQEAMIEVLAAVLSSPKFLYLVRTDPPHRVDKDTIVERLSESELATRLSMFLWCSTPDEELLDLAAKGRLYHTEVLASQVQRMLADPRSRRFSEHFVRQWLGMQLLDFLNVDRKVYRQFDPSLKEAMQEEPVAFFDEVRQKNHSVVDFIHADYTMANERLAKHYGLNDVYGNHFRRVKLEPQHRRGGLLTQAGLLAMNSDGKDSHPLKRAIWILESLLNDPPPPPPPAVPEIDLADPEIAKLTLKQRMEDHRNQAACLTCHAKIDPWGIAFENFDAVGSWRTQIQGKPVDASSRLFNGQKLDGMDGLKRYLLKNRQDQFVRAMVHKMTTYALGRPLTFGDRSSVDQITADLRKQGDGLATMITLIVTSELFRSK
;
A
#
# COMPACT_ATOMS: atom_id res chain seq x y z
N MET A 1 36.50 24.77 -28.60
CA MET A 1 35.09 24.55 -28.21
C MET A 1 34.80 24.94 -26.76
N LEU A 2 35.68 24.61 -25.81
CA LEU A 2 35.50 24.97 -24.39
C LEU A 2 35.60 26.48 -24.06
N TYR A 3 36.29 27.27 -24.87
CA TYR A 3 36.47 28.72 -24.65
C TYR A 3 35.24 29.55 -25.08
N GLN A 4 34.47 29.08 -26.01
CA GLN A 4 33.20 29.74 -26.41
C GLN A 4 32.06 29.46 -25.45
N VAL A 5 32.00 28.29 -24.83
CA VAL A 5 31.00 27.93 -23.80
C VAL A 5 31.19 28.76 -22.54
N ALA A 6 32.43 29.00 -22.11
CA ALA A 6 32.71 29.83 -20.94
C ALA A 6 32.34 31.31 -21.13
N LYS A 7 32.35 31.81 -22.36
CA LYS A 7 31.98 33.20 -22.69
C LYS A 7 30.44 33.35 -22.67
N VAL A 8 29.72 32.37 -23.16
CA VAL A 8 28.22 32.35 -23.13
C VAL A 8 27.69 32.24 -21.69
N VAL A 9 28.30 31.40 -20.86
CA VAL A 9 27.89 31.25 -19.44
C VAL A 9 28.16 32.54 -18.65
N LYS A 10 29.23 33.25 -18.96
CA LYS A 10 29.55 34.52 -18.29
C LYS A 10 28.60 35.67 -18.68
N GLU A 11 28.14 35.68 -19.89
CA GLU A 11 27.09 36.61 -20.39
C GLU A 11 25.70 36.27 -19.77
N TYR A 12 25.37 35.03 -19.65
CA TYR A 12 24.11 34.57 -19.02
C TYR A 12 24.07 34.93 -17.52
N CYS A 13 25.16 34.80 -16.79
CA CYS A 13 25.25 35.24 -15.38
C CYS A 13 25.17 36.77 -15.22
N LYS A 14 25.60 37.57 -16.18
CA LYS A 14 25.41 39.04 -16.13
C LYS A 14 23.97 39.44 -16.37
N VAL A 15 23.28 38.79 -17.33
CA VAL A 15 21.86 39.07 -17.61
C VAL A 15 20.96 38.63 -16.44
N MET A 16 21.26 37.49 -15.79
CA MET A 16 20.53 37.06 -14.59
C MET A 16 20.71 38.02 -13.40
N LYS A 17 21.92 38.60 -13.19
CA LYS A 17 22.13 39.58 -12.13
C LYS A 17 21.43 40.92 -12.40
N LEU A 18 21.27 41.34 -13.66
CA LEU A 18 20.48 42.51 -14.03
C LEU A 18 18.97 42.31 -13.88
N LEU A 19 18.48 41.12 -14.18
CA LEU A 19 17.06 40.75 -13.98
C LEU A 19 16.68 40.71 -12.49
N THR A 20 17.52 40.15 -11.63
CA THR A 20 17.28 40.12 -10.19
C THR A 20 17.35 41.51 -9.53
N ALA A 21 18.22 42.39 -10.00
CA ALA A 21 18.27 43.78 -9.56
C ALA A 21 17.04 44.60 -10.00
N SER A 22 16.54 44.35 -11.21
CA SER A 22 15.32 45.03 -11.73
C SER A 22 14.05 44.57 -11.02
N ILE A 23 13.95 43.32 -10.64
CA ILE A 23 12.79 42.80 -9.87
C ILE A 23 12.83 43.34 -8.43
N ALA A 24 14.00 43.49 -7.82
CA ALA A 24 14.13 44.10 -6.49
C ALA A 24 13.79 45.60 -6.49
N CYS A 25 14.15 46.34 -7.54
CA CYS A 25 13.74 47.73 -7.70
C CYS A 25 12.24 47.90 -7.96
N ILE A 26 11.62 47.02 -8.74
CA ILE A 26 10.17 47.07 -8.98
C ILE A 26 9.39 46.78 -7.69
N LEU A 27 9.86 45.86 -6.85
CA LEU A 27 9.24 45.57 -5.56
C LEU A 27 9.43 46.69 -4.52
N LEU A 28 10.53 47.46 -4.59
CA LEU A 28 10.76 48.60 -3.71
C LEU A 28 9.94 49.86 -4.15
N VAL A 29 9.76 50.06 -5.43
CA VAL A 29 8.92 51.16 -5.96
C VAL A 29 7.43 50.89 -5.73
N ALA A 30 6.99 49.65 -5.81
CA ALA A 30 5.61 49.25 -5.47
C ALA A 30 5.28 49.40 -3.99
N ASN A 31 6.26 49.27 -3.09
CA ASN A 31 6.06 49.53 -1.66
C ASN A 31 6.10 51.04 -1.26
N ALA A 32 6.80 51.88 -2.03
CA ALA A 32 6.85 53.32 -1.79
C ALA A 32 5.58 54.09 -2.30
N ALA A 33 4.92 53.55 -3.34
CA ALA A 33 3.68 54.12 -3.87
C ALA A 33 2.44 53.78 -3.04
N ARG A 34 2.54 52.88 -2.06
CA ARG A 34 1.43 52.52 -1.14
C ARG A 34 1.35 53.35 0.13
N ALA A 35 2.26 54.29 0.33
CA ALA A 35 2.32 55.13 1.56
C ALA A 35 1.64 56.49 1.46
N GLN A 36 1.01 56.83 0.34
CA GLN A 36 0.30 58.12 0.21
C GLN A 36 -1.03 57.95 -0.53
N ASN A 37 -2.03 57.43 0.19
CA ASN A 37 -3.44 57.82 -0.01
C ASN A 37 -4.29 57.24 1.14
N SER A 38 -4.47 58.02 2.16
CA SER A 38 -5.51 57.81 3.18
C SER A 38 -6.83 58.34 2.61
N ASN A 39 -7.62 57.44 2.05
CA ASN A 39 -9.07 57.65 1.90
C ASN A 39 -9.81 56.33 2.19
N VAL A 40 -10.76 56.43 3.06
CA VAL A 40 -11.63 55.39 3.58
C VAL A 40 -12.23 54.56 2.45
N THR A 41 -11.82 53.31 2.31
CA THR A 41 -12.48 52.31 1.50
C THR A 41 -12.86 51.12 2.41
N SER A 42 -14.02 50.54 2.17
CA SER A 42 -14.59 49.34 2.77
C SER A 42 -13.55 48.24 3.05
N PRO A 43 -13.73 47.37 4.07
CA PRO A 43 -12.73 46.36 4.40
C PRO A 43 -12.52 45.46 3.21
N GLU A 44 -11.32 45.55 2.59
CA GLU A 44 -10.86 44.58 1.61
C GLU A 44 -10.99 43.18 2.26
N SER A 45 -11.68 42.31 1.58
CA SER A 45 -11.71 40.88 1.92
C SER A 45 -10.27 40.38 1.94
N VAL A 46 -9.70 40.22 3.11
CA VAL A 46 -8.38 39.56 3.25
C VAL A 46 -8.53 38.13 2.75
N THR A 47 -8.12 37.90 1.51
CA THR A 47 -8.09 36.55 0.96
C THR A 47 -7.11 35.73 1.78
N LEU A 48 -7.62 34.69 2.43
CA LEU A 48 -6.78 33.76 3.17
C LEU A 48 -5.78 33.10 2.18
N PRO A 49 -4.50 32.90 2.57
CA PRO A 49 -3.53 32.21 1.73
C PRO A 49 -4.02 30.80 1.39
N THR A 50 -3.69 30.31 0.22
CA THR A 50 -4.02 28.95 -0.22
C THR A 50 -3.36 27.90 0.69
N LEU A 51 -3.84 26.68 0.68
CA LEU A 51 -3.24 25.59 1.46
C LEU A 51 -1.80 25.30 0.99
N GLU A 52 -1.50 25.41 -0.31
CA GLU A 52 -0.14 25.26 -0.84
C GLU A 52 0.81 26.36 -0.36
N GLU A 53 0.36 27.61 -0.30
CA GLU A 53 1.17 28.70 0.28
C GLU A 53 1.42 28.48 1.77
N VAL A 54 0.43 28.00 2.53
CA VAL A 54 0.60 27.68 3.96
C VAL A 54 1.58 26.51 4.13
N LYS A 55 1.53 25.49 3.28
CA LYS A 55 2.42 24.35 3.24
C LYS A 55 3.87 24.78 2.99
N ALA A 56 4.10 25.56 1.94
CA ALA A 56 5.42 26.09 1.61
C ALA A 56 6.01 26.95 2.74
N ALA A 57 5.19 27.83 3.33
CA ALA A 57 5.60 28.65 4.46
C ALA A 57 5.94 27.82 5.72
N GLY A 58 5.28 26.69 5.91
CA GLY A 58 5.57 25.74 7.00
C GLY A 58 6.96 25.13 6.87
N VAL A 59 7.35 24.71 5.66
CA VAL A 59 8.70 24.20 5.37
C VAL A 59 9.78 25.24 5.72
N LEU A 60 9.56 26.51 5.39
CA LEU A 60 10.52 27.59 5.67
C LEU A 60 10.64 27.91 7.16
N ARG A 61 9.59 27.69 7.95
CA ARG A 61 9.55 27.96 9.40
C ARG A 61 10.03 26.81 10.25
N SER A 62 10.39 25.66 9.66
CA SER A 62 10.78 24.47 10.37
C SER A 62 11.88 24.75 11.40
N ASN A 63 11.64 24.31 12.64
CA ASN A 63 12.63 24.39 13.71
C ASN A 63 13.80 23.43 13.46
N PHE A 64 13.58 22.32 12.74
CA PHE A 64 14.62 21.38 12.35
C PHE A 64 15.61 21.96 11.31
N ARG A 65 15.21 22.96 10.53
CA ARG A 65 16.14 23.70 9.64
C ARG A 65 17.10 24.60 10.39
N ARG A 66 16.73 25.04 11.58
CA ARG A 66 17.58 25.87 12.44
C ARG A 66 18.45 24.94 13.25
N GLN A 67 19.66 24.69 12.76
CA GLN A 67 20.76 23.93 13.33
C GLN A 67 20.48 23.18 14.65
N PHE A 68 20.39 21.85 14.58
CA PHE A 68 20.79 21.01 15.70
C PHE A 68 22.33 21.03 15.72
N PRO A 69 23.00 21.55 16.74
CA PRO A 69 24.43 21.49 16.81
C PRO A 69 24.88 20.03 16.90
N ARG A 70 25.71 19.59 15.96
CA ARG A 70 26.46 18.34 16.15
C ARG A 70 27.31 18.53 17.38
N THR A 71 27.02 17.83 18.45
CA THR A 71 27.85 17.75 19.63
C THR A 71 29.02 16.81 19.32
N GLU A 72 30.00 17.31 18.57
CA GLU A 72 31.32 16.72 18.53
C GLU A 72 32.07 17.23 19.76
N THR A 73 31.86 16.65 20.93
CA THR A 73 32.69 16.90 22.12
C THR A 73 33.33 15.58 22.50
N ASN A 74 34.64 15.58 22.51
CA ASN A 74 35.48 14.50 23.04
C ASN A 74 35.36 14.30 24.58
N GLU A 75 34.48 15.01 25.23
CA GLU A 75 34.25 14.88 26.67
C GLU A 75 32.99 14.05 26.95
N ALA A 76 33.07 13.21 27.99
CA ALA A 76 31.90 12.45 28.46
C ALA A 76 30.73 13.41 28.76
N PRO A 77 29.54 13.15 28.23
CA PRO A 77 28.38 14.04 28.38
C PRO A 77 27.98 14.18 29.85
N LYS A 78 27.81 15.43 30.29
CA LYS A 78 27.41 15.77 31.66
C LYS A 78 26.07 16.50 31.63
N ALA A 79 25.15 16.11 32.53
CA ALA A 79 23.88 16.81 32.69
C ALA A 79 24.08 18.26 33.14
N LYS A 80 23.38 19.22 32.50
CA LYS A 80 23.44 20.64 32.83
C LYS A 80 22.61 21.01 34.07
N LEU A 81 22.86 20.31 35.19
CA LEU A 81 22.07 20.43 36.42
C LEU A 81 22.20 21.81 37.08
N LYS A 82 23.30 22.52 36.87
CA LYS A 82 23.47 23.89 37.37
C LYS A 82 22.48 24.86 36.69
N VAL A 83 22.39 24.77 35.35
CA VAL A 83 21.47 25.59 34.54
C VAL A 83 20.01 25.27 34.94
N PHE A 84 19.69 24.01 35.17
CA PHE A 84 18.37 23.63 35.67
C PHE A 84 18.01 24.34 36.99
N ARG A 85 18.87 24.26 37.99
CA ARG A 85 18.62 24.85 39.30
C ARG A 85 18.53 26.37 39.29
N GLU A 86 19.37 27.00 38.49
CA GLU A 86 19.46 28.47 38.49
C GLU A 86 18.42 29.11 37.53
N GLU A 87 18.06 28.49 36.44
CA GLU A 87 17.25 29.13 35.39
C GLU A 87 15.89 28.45 35.14
N ILE A 88 15.78 27.12 35.24
CA ILE A 88 14.59 26.36 34.82
C ILE A 88 13.68 26.06 36.01
N GLU A 89 14.23 25.53 37.11
CA GLU A 89 13.47 25.16 38.32
C GLU A 89 12.66 26.32 38.89
N PRO A 90 13.18 27.56 38.97
CA PRO A 90 12.36 28.70 39.44
C PRO A 90 11.14 28.99 38.56
N ILE A 91 11.26 28.81 37.25
CA ILE A 91 10.14 29.00 36.32
C ILE A 91 9.09 27.89 36.52
N LEU A 92 9.53 26.63 36.63
CA LEU A 92 8.66 25.49 36.85
C LEU A 92 7.91 25.61 38.20
N LYS A 93 8.63 26.00 39.28
CA LYS A 93 8.02 26.24 40.58
C LYS A 93 6.91 27.28 40.53
N LYS A 94 7.16 28.39 39.83
CA LYS A 94 6.19 29.50 39.71
C LYS A 94 5.00 29.15 38.83
N ALA A 95 5.23 28.51 37.70
CA ALA A 95 4.20 28.34 36.67
C ALA A 95 3.45 26.99 36.76
N CYS A 96 4.10 25.92 37.25
CA CYS A 96 3.60 24.55 37.09
C CYS A 96 3.24 23.86 38.40
N VAL A 97 4.02 24.06 39.47
CA VAL A 97 3.89 23.32 40.75
C VAL A 97 2.57 23.61 41.46
N ARG A 98 1.91 24.74 41.19
CA ARG A 98 0.56 25.02 41.73
C ARG A 98 -0.47 23.94 41.38
N CYS A 99 -0.38 23.39 40.15
CA CYS A 99 -1.29 22.37 39.62
C CYS A 99 -0.67 20.97 39.60
N HIS A 100 0.67 20.87 39.50
CA HIS A 100 1.44 19.64 39.40
C HIS A 100 2.47 19.52 40.52
N GLY A 101 2.02 19.64 41.76
CA GLY A 101 2.84 19.65 42.97
C GLY A 101 2.21 18.88 44.15
N PRO A 102 2.71 19.09 45.37
CA PRO A 102 2.31 18.28 46.51
C PRO A 102 0.85 18.45 46.96
N ARG A 103 0.24 19.62 46.64
CA ARG A 103 -1.16 19.91 47.04
C ARG A 103 -2.17 19.50 45.99
N THR A 104 -1.75 19.48 44.75
CA THR A 104 -2.62 19.22 43.59
C THR A 104 -1.80 18.47 42.54
N GLN A 105 -2.30 17.34 42.06
CA GLN A 105 -1.60 16.48 41.08
C GLN A 105 -2.48 16.32 39.83
N LYS A 106 -2.76 17.41 39.11
CA LYS A 106 -3.52 17.33 37.88
C LYS A 106 -2.74 16.52 36.83
N GLY A 107 -3.42 15.61 36.13
CA GLY A 107 -2.79 14.72 35.15
C GLY A 107 -1.83 13.70 35.76
N ASN A 108 -1.93 13.39 37.03
CA ASN A 108 -1.12 12.40 37.79
C ASN A 108 0.39 12.67 37.74
N ILE A 109 0.81 13.91 37.43
CA ILE A 109 2.23 14.30 37.42
C ILE A 109 2.58 15.27 38.55
N ARG A 110 3.75 15.07 39.15
CA ARG A 110 4.38 15.97 40.12
C ARG A 110 5.70 16.48 39.62
N ILE A 111 5.70 17.69 39.07
CA ILE A 111 6.90 18.31 38.44
C ILE A 111 8.00 18.60 39.48
N ASP A 112 7.60 18.86 40.72
CA ASP A 112 8.53 19.13 41.80
C ASP A 112 9.37 17.92 42.28
N THR A 113 8.98 16.70 41.92
CA THR A 113 9.68 15.46 42.27
C THR A 113 10.44 14.84 41.08
N LEU A 114 10.25 15.32 39.87
CA LEU A 114 10.95 14.81 38.71
C LEU A 114 12.45 15.06 38.79
N SER A 115 13.24 14.03 38.51
CA SER A 115 14.69 14.14 38.45
C SER A 115 15.11 14.89 37.18
N PRO A 116 15.88 15.99 37.27
CA PRO A 116 16.42 16.66 36.08
C PRO A 116 17.63 15.95 35.45
N ASP A 117 18.15 14.91 36.09
CA ASP A 117 19.26 14.10 35.57
C ASP A 117 18.72 13.01 34.63
N LEU A 118 18.52 13.33 33.37
CA LEU A 118 18.02 12.42 32.35
C LEU A 118 19.04 11.36 31.92
N LEU A 119 20.34 11.54 32.28
CA LEU A 119 21.39 10.55 31.98
C LEU A 119 21.25 9.29 32.82
N ARG A 120 20.80 9.43 34.06
CA ARG A 120 20.86 8.35 35.06
C ARG A 120 19.50 7.77 35.49
N LYS A 121 18.33 8.39 35.17
CA LYS A 121 17.05 8.01 35.79
C LYS A 121 15.82 7.94 34.88
N GLY A 122 14.77 7.32 35.43
CA GLY A 122 13.55 6.89 34.77
C GLY A 122 12.47 7.93 34.50
N ASP A 123 12.68 9.24 34.83
CA ASP A 123 11.63 10.27 34.64
C ASP A 123 11.64 10.88 33.23
N VAL A 124 12.32 10.23 32.29
CA VAL A 124 12.48 10.71 30.91
C VAL A 124 11.13 10.83 30.20
N ASP A 125 10.23 9.88 30.39
CA ASP A 125 8.92 9.89 29.74
C ASP A 125 8.08 11.07 30.20
N TRP A 126 8.12 11.39 31.49
CA TRP A 126 7.47 12.58 32.04
C TRP A 126 8.06 13.88 31.48
N TRP A 127 9.38 13.96 31.32
CA TRP A 127 10.03 15.12 30.73
C TRP A 127 9.75 15.24 29.21
N LEU A 128 9.57 14.13 28.50
CA LEU A 128 9.09 14.11 27.11
C LEU A 128 7.68 14.68 27.01
N GLU A 129 6.79 14.27 27.93
CA GLU A 129 5.42 14.81 27.98
C GLU A 129 5.42 16.32 28.30
N VAL A 130 6.23 16.76 29.27
CA VAL A 130 6.39 18.20 29.57
C VAL A 130 6.87 18.98 28.34
N LEU A 131 7.86 18.45 27.60
CA LEU A 131 8.34 19.07 26.36
C LEU A 131 7.23 19.13 25.31
N ALA A 132 6.48 18.05 25.15
CA ALA A 132 5.40 17.95 24.17
C ALA A 132 4.29 18.97 24.43
N VAL A 133 3.75 19.03 25.65
CA VAL A 133 2.65 19.94 25.98
C VAL A 133 3.06 21.41 25.97
N LEU A 134 4.32 21.72 26.31
CA LEU A 134 4.84 23.10 26.19
C LEU A 134 5.05 23.50 24.73
N SER A 135 5.55 22.60 23.90
CA SER A 135 5.76 22.83 22.47
C SER A 135 4.45 22.99 21.71
N LYS A 136 3.42 22.26 22.12
CA LYS A 136 2.05 22.33 21.54
C LYS A 136 1.29 23.58 22.04
N GLY A 137 1.80 24.28 23.06
CA GLY A 137 1.10 25.41 23.68
C GLY A 137 -0.12 25.00 24.52
N GLU A 138 -0.19 23.74 24.96
CA GLU A 138 -1.28 23.19 25.76
C GLU A 138 -1.16 23.52 27.24
N MET A 139 0.06 23.81 27.72
CA MET A 139 0.33 24.20 29.11
C MET A 139 1.03 25.56 29.19
N PRO A 140 0.66 26.40 30.13
CA PRO A 140 -0.54 26.33 31.01
C PRO A 140 -1.85 26.36 30.21
N PRO A 141 -2.97 25.80 30.72
CA PRO A 141 -4.30 25.90 30.07
C PRO A 141 -4.70 27.33 29.80
N VAL A 142 -5.55 27.55 28.78
CA VAL A 142 -5.92 28.90 28.27
C VAL A 142 -6.60 29.78 29.34
N ASP A 143 -7.29 29.16 30.30
CA ASP A 143 -7.97 29.78 31.43
C ASP A 143 -7.06 30.16 32.60
N GLN A 144 -5.77 29.78 32.52
CA GLN A 144 -4.79 30.07 33.59
C GLN A 144 -3.81 31.17 33.19
N ALA A 145 -3.02 31.63 34.18
CA ALA A 145 -1.99 32.64 33.94
C ALA A 145 -0.99 32.18 32.86
N LYS A 146 -0.79 32.99 31.84
CA LYS A 146 0.09 32.66 30.71
C LYS A 146 1.56 32.57 31.16
N LEU A 147 2.24 31.54 30.71
CA LEU A 147 3.70 31.46 30.79
C LEU A 147 4.28 32.42 29.75
N ALA A 148 5.24 33.26 30.15
CA ALA A 148 5.91 34.19 29.22
C ALA A 148 6.64 33.40 28.12
N ASP A 149 6.57 33.86 26.87
CA ASP A 149 7.18 33.17 25.73
C ASP A 149 8.68 32.94 25.91
N LYS A 150 9.39 33.89 26.53
CA LYS A 150 10.80 33.77 26.88
C LYS A 150 11.05 32.60 27.86
N ASP A 151 10.22 32.47 28.87
CA ASP A 151 10.34 31.40 29.88
C ASP A 151 9.98 30.03 29.27
N ARG A 152 8.93 29.98 28.44
CA ARG A 152 8.56 28.80 27.66
C ARG A 152 9.72 28.35 26.77
N SER A 153 10.32 29.26 26.02
CA SER A 153 11.45 28.97 25.11
C SER A 153 12.66 28.44 25.88
N LYS A 154 12.98 29.02 27.03
CA LYS A 154 14.08 28.54 27.89
C LYS A 154 13.88 27.10 28.37
N ILE A 155 12.67 26.74 28.82
CA ILE A 155 12.37 25.36 29.25
C ILE A 155 12.49 24.40 28.08
N ILE A 156 11.92 24.74 26.94
CA ILE A 156 11.96 23.90 25.72
C ILE A 156 13.39 23.69 25.24
N GLU A 157 14.19 24.75 25.22
CA GLU A 157 15.60 24.66 24.76
C GLU A 157 16.43 23.80 25.68
N TRP A 158 16.32 23.99 27.02
CA TRP A 158 17.02 23.16 28.00
C TRP A 158 16.59 21.70 27.88
N LEU A 159 15.27 21.38 27.89
CA LEU A 159 14.76 20.02 27.76
C LEU A 159 15.20 19.36 26.46
N SER A 160 15.11 20.03 25.34
CA SER A 160 15.53 19.50 24.05
C SER A 160 17.00 19.14 24.04
N SER A 161 17.86 19.99 24.62
CA SER A 161 19.30 19.72 24.74
C SER A 161 19.61 18.52 25.64
N GLU A 162 19.00 18.45 26.83
CA GLU A 162 19.25 17.34 27.77
C GLU A 162 18.70 15.99 27.26
N ILE A 163 17.53 16.00 26.63
CA ILE A 163 16.92 14.82 26.00
C ILE A 163 17.82 14.27 24.89
N GLN A 164 18.40 15.14 24.06
CA GLN A 164 19.32 14.71 22.99
C GLN A 164 20.58 14.05 23.56
N VAL A 165 21.19 14.67 24.55
CA VAL A 165 22.39 14.14 25.21
C VAL A 165 22.07 12.79 25.87
N ALA A 166 20.98 12.70 26.60
CA ALA A 166 20.56 11.46 27.28
C ALA A 166 20.23 10.34 26.27
N SER A 167 19.58 10.67 25.16
CA SER A 167 19.31 9.73 24.07
C SER A 167 20.60 9.16 23.49
N ALA A 168 21.58 10.00 23.18
CA ALA A 168 22.85 9.57 22.63
C ALA A 168 23.62 8.63 23.57
N VAL A 169 23.62 8.93 24.88
CA VAL A 169 24.27 8.09 25.90
C VAL A 169 23.59 6.72 25.99
N ARG A 170 22.25 6.69 26.09
CA ARG A 170 21.50 5.42 26.18
C ARG A 170 21.62 4.56 24.92
N ARG A 171 21.79 5.17 23.77
CA ARG A 171 22.07 4.42 22.56
C ARG A 171 23.43 3.71 22.63
N ALA A 172 24.44 4.34 23.19
CA ALA A 172 25.76 3.76 23.37
C ALA A 172 25.79 2.59 24.38
N GLU A 173 24.80 2.51 25.30
CA GLU A 173 24.68 1.42 26.27
C GLU A 173 24.21 0.09 25.66
N GLY A 174 23.74 0.06 24.41
CA GLY A 174 23.32 -1.15 23.69
C GLY A 174 21.91 -1.67 24.08
N GLY A 175 21.56 -2.83 23.59
CA GLY A 175 20.27 -3.47 23.95
C GLY A 175 19.19 -3.46 22.88
N HIS A 176 19.53 -3.10 21.64
CA HIS A 176 18.58 -3.01 20.54
C HIS A 176 18.70 -4.25 19.64
N SER A 177 17.72 -5.15 19.67
CA SER A 177 17.71 -6.32 18.82
C SER A 177 16.56 -6.27 17.82
N SER A 178 16.89 -6.36 16.53
CA SER A 178 15.93 -6.60 15.45
C SER A 178 15.88 -8.09 15.04
N PHE A 179 16.22 -8.97 15.95
CA PHE A 179 16.12 -10.41 15.75
C PHE A 179 14.66 -10.83 15.69
N ARG A 180 14.23 -11.29 14.53
CA ARG A 180 12.86 -11.72 14.29
C ARG A 180 12.79 -12.79 13.21
N ARG A 181 11.71 -13.56 13.18
CA ARG A 181 11.40 -14.35 12.00
C ARG A 181 10.85 -13.46 10.88
N MET A 182 10.84 -13.98 9.66
CA MET A 182 10.07 -13.38 8.58
C MET A 182 8.58 -13.36 8.96
N THR A 183 7.89 -12.31 8.54
CA THR A 183 6.42 -12.29 8.53
C THR A 183 5.87 -13.27 7.51
N ARG A 184 4.56 -13.56 7.59
CA ARG A 184 3.87 -14.40 6.61
C ARG A 184 4.08 -13.90 5.18
N TYR A 185 3.94 -12.60 4.94
CA TYR A 185 4.12 -12.04 3.59
C TYR A 185 5.59 -12.03 3.14
N GLU A 186 6.54 -11.75 4.03
CA GLU A 186 7.98 -11.83 3.71
C GLU A 186 8.41 -13.25 3.34
N TYR A 187 7.92 -14.25 4.08
CA TYR A 187 8.15 -15.67 3.77
C TYR A 187 7.57 -16.04 2.40
N ASN A 188 6.35 -15.58 2.10
CA ASN A 188 5.72 -15.82 0.82
C ASN A 188 6.55 -15.25 -0.34
N TYR A 189 6.89 -13.96 -0.27
CA TYR A 189 7.70 -13.32 -1.30
C TYR A 189 9.11 -13.89 -1.40
N ALA A 190 9.72 -14.28 -0.28
CA ALA A 190 11.03 -14.95 -0.31
C ALA A 190 10.99 -16.27 -1.07
N LEU A 191 9.93 -17.07 -0.92
CA LEU A 191 9.75 -18.30 -1.68
C LEU A 191 9.42 -18.02 -3.15
N GLN A 192 8.54 -17.05 -3.43
CA GLN A 192 8.23 -16.64 -4.80
C GLN A 192 9.50 -16.23 -5.57
N ASP A 193 10.33 -15.38 -5.00
CA ASP A 193 11.55 -14.90 -5.64
C ASP A 193 12.64 -15.97 -5.73
N LEU A 194 12.77 -16.82 -4.69
CA LEU A 194 13.75 -17.92 -4.69
C LEU A 194 13.43 -18.97 -5.75
N LEU A 195 12.15 -19.34 -5.87
CA LEU A 195 11.68 -20.39 -6.75
C LEU A 195 11.27 -19.87 -8.14
N GLY A 196 10.99 -18.56 -8.27
CA GLY A 196 10.54 -17.94 -9.51
C GLY A 196 9.10 -18.30 -9.86
N LEU A 197 8.22 -18.40 -8.86
CA LEU A 197 6.83 -18.79 -9.02
C LEU A 197 5.90 -17.84 -8.25
N PRO A 198 4.80 -17.35 -8.87
CA PRO A 198 3.87 -16.41 -8.25
C PRO A 198 2.76 -17.11 -7.45
N TYR A 199 3.13 -18.05 -6.57
CA TYR A 199 2.18 -18.81 -5.75
C TYR A 199 2.06 -18.24 -4.33
N ASP A 200 0.89 -18.36 -3.70
CA ASP A 200 0.73 -18.10 -2.27
C ASP A 200 1.16 -19.30 -1.43
N PHE A 201 2.47 -19.38 -1.17
CA PHE A 201 3.07 -20.42 -0.35
C PHE A 201 2.79 -20.28 1.15
N ALA A 202 2.27 -19.14 1.58
CA ALA A 202 2.01 -18.86 2.98
C ALA A 202 0.51 -18.97 3.35
N ARG A 203 -0.31 -19.51 2.47
CA ARG A 203 -1.77 -19.62 2.64
C ARG A 203 -2.17 -20.23 3.97
N ASP A 204 -1.49 -21.30 4.37
CA ASP A 204 -1.82 -22.08 5.56
C ASP A 204 -1.17 -21.54 6.85
N LEU A 205 -0.34 -20.51 6.74
CA LEU A 205 0.25 -19.85 7.90
C LEU A 205 -0.74 -18.89 8.56
N PRO A 206 -0.81 -18.85 9.90
CA PRO A 206 -1.64 -17.89 10.59
C PRO A 206 -1.18 -16.45 10.32
N PRO A 207 -2.11 -15.47 10.40
CA PRO A 207 -1.75 -14.06 10.28
C PRO A 207 -0.82 -13.63 11.42
N ASP A 208 0.10 -12.70 11.11
CA ASP A 208 0.98 -12.13 12.11
C ASP A 208 0.27 -11.04 12.92
N PRO A 209 0.47 -10.99 14.24
CA PRO A 209 -0.04 -9.91 15.07
C PRO A 209 0.69 -8.60 14.78
N ALA A 210 0.01 -7.48 14.98
CA ALA A 210 0.61 -6.16 14.92
C ALA A 210 1.14 -5.73 16.31
N SER A 211 2.23 -4.95 16.30
CA SER A 211 2.76 -4.28 17.51
C SER A 211 1.90 -3.06 17.88
N GLU A 212 2.20 -2.42 19.00
CA GLU A 212 1.58 -1.15 19.39
C GLU A 212 1.78 -0.03 18.37
N ASP A 213 2.89 -0.04 17.63
CA ASP A 213 3.16 0.86 16.50
C ASP A 213 2.32 0.56 15.24
N GLY A 214 1.58 -0.55 15.22
CA GLY A 214 0.74 -1.02 14.12
C GLY A 214 1.45 -1.94 13.13
N PHE A 215 2.75 -2.25 13.32
CA PHE A 215 3.53 -3.04 12.36
C PHE A 215 3.60 -4.52 12.72
N GLN A 216 3.40 -5.37 11.70
CA GLN A 216 3.47 -6.83 11.83
C GLN A 216 4.90 -7.37 11.83
N ASN A 217 5.87 -6.60 11.32
CA ASN A 217 7.26 -7.00 11.24
C ASN A 217 8.06 -6.72 12.51
N SER A 218 7.39 -6.45 13.63
CA SER A 218 8.04 -6.17 14.92
C SER A 218 8.65 -7.42 15.54
N SER A 219 9.90 -7.31 15.97
CA SER A 219 10.61 -8.39 16.67
C SER A 219 9.96 -8.82 17.99
N GLU A 220 9.16 -7.96 18.62
CA GLU A 220 8.46 -8.26 19.86
C GLU A 220 7.26 -9.20 19.66
N MET A 221 6.68 -9.21 18.45
CA MET A 221 5.43 -9.91 18.17
C MET A 221 5.64 -11.24 17.44
N LEU A 222 6.78 -11.43 16.78
CA LEU A 222 7.01 -12.54 15.86
C LEU A 222 7.58 -13.78 16.56
N HIS A 223 6.78 -14.40 17.42
CA HIS A 223 7.09 -15.67 18.05
C HIS A 223 6.83 -16.85 17.10
N MET A 224 7.36 -18.02 17.42
CA MET A 224 7.14 -19.27 16.70
C MET A 224 6.72 -20.38 17.65
N SER A 225 5.61 -21.04 17.36
CA SER A 225 5.16 -22.26 18.02
C SER A 225 5.65 -23.50 17.28
N ALA A 226 5.65 -24.64 17.95
CA ALA A 226 5.98 -25.93 17.32
C ALA A 226 5.02 -26.27 16.15
N MET A 227 3.74 -25.90 16.28
CA MET A 227 2.76 -26.10 15.20
C MET A 227 3.11 -25.25 13.99
N GLN A 228 3.41 -23.97 14.19
CA GLN A 228 3.82 -23.09 13.09
C GLN A 228 5.08 -23.61 12.39
N PHE A 229 6.05 -24.13 13.14
CA PHE A 229 7.25 -24.73 12.56
C PHE A 229 6.92 -25.91 11.64
N GLY A 230 5.98 -26.78 12.06
CA GLY A 230 5.48 -27.88 11.22
C GLY A 230 4.83 -27.36 9.93
N THR A 231 4.02 -26.30 10.03
CA THR A 231 3.40 -25.66 8.86
C THR A 231 4.43 -25.06 7.91
N TYR A 232 5.47 -24.39 8.42
CA TYR A 232 6.58 -23.88 7.59
C TYR A 232 7.31 -25.00 6.84
N HIS A 233 7.53 -26.13 7.51
CA HIS A 233 8.20 -27.28 6.88
C HIS A 233 7.35 -27.87 5.75
N GLU A 234 6.06 -28.08 5.99
CA GLU A 234 5.14 -28.62 4.99
C GLU A 234 4.95 -27.66 3.82
N SER A 235 4.76 -26.36 4.09
CA SER A 235 4.70 -25.31 3.08
C SER A 235 5.98 -25.28 2.22
N SER A 236 7.15 -25.35 2.84
CA SER A 236 8.43 -25.41 2.13
C SER A 236 8.54 -26.63 1.22
N ARG A 237 8.14 -27.82 1.72
CA ARG A 237 8.10 -29.06 0.94
C ARG A 237 7.17 -28.94 -0.26
N ASN A 238 5.95 -28.43 -0.06
CA ASN A 238 4.96 -28.24 -1.11
C ASN A 238 5.44 -27.23 -2.16
N ALA A 239 6.04 -26.12 -1.74
CA ALA A 239 6.63 -25.13 -2.64
C ALA A 239 7.72 -25.75 -3.55
N LEU A 240 8.61 -26.59 -3.00
CA LEU A 240 9.64 -27.27 -3.77
C LEU A 240 9.05 -28.31 -4.73
N LYS A 241 8.00 -29.04 -4.33
CA LYS A 241 7.28 -29.96 -5.22
C LYS A 241 6.61 -29.24 -6.39
N ILE A 242 6.03 -28.07 -6.15
CA ILE A 242 5.43 -27.24 -7.20
C ILE A 242 6.52 -26.67 -8.13
N ALA A 243 7.67 -26.28 -7.59
CA ALA A 243 8.77 -25.71 -8.35
C ALA A 243 9.50 -26.73 -9.24
N THR A 244 9.36 -28.01 -8.96
CA THR A 244 10.11 -29.07 -9.65
C THR A 244 9.18 -29.97 -10.45
N VAL A 245 9.68 -30.50 -11.54
CA VAL A 245 8.95 -31.40 -12.43
C VAL A 245 9.70 -32.71 -12.58
N ARG A 246 8.96 -33.79 -12.89
CA ARG A 246 9.49 -35.13 -13.18
C ARG A 246 8.93 -35.62 -14.50
N GLY A 247 9.74 -36.46 -15.19
CA GLY A 247 9.34 -37.10 -16.44
C GLY A 247 9.34 -36.17 -17.63
N GLU A 248 8.65 -36.58 -18.66
CA GLU A 248 8.57 -35.89 -19.92
C GLU A 248 7.65 -34.64 -19.83
N ARG A 249 7.81 -33.76 -20.80
CA ARG A 249 6.95 -32.58 -20.91
C ARG A 249 5.50 -33.03 -21.10
N PRO A 250 4.55 -32.57 -20.26
CA PRO A 250 3.14 -32.84 -20.49
C PRO A 250 2.68 -32.23 -21.81
N GLU A 251 1.90 -32.98 -22.58
CA GLU A 251 1.35 -32.47 -23.84
C GLU A 251 0.49 -31.22 -23.55
N PRO A 252 0.73 -30.14 -24.29
CA PRO A 252 -0.10 -28.95 -24.14
C PRO A 252 -1.51 -29.20 -24.70
N ILE A 253 -2.49 -28.57 -24.09
CA ILE A 253 -3.87 -28.58 -24.54
C ILE A 253 -4.23 -27.15 -24.93
N PHE A 254 -4.83 -26.98 -26.10
CA PHE A 254 -5.14 -25.67 -26.65
C PHE A 254 -6.64 -25.49 -26.87
N TRP A 255 -7.08 -24.25 -26.71
CA TRP A 255 -8.40 -23.77 -27.18
C TRP A 255 -8.15 -22.53 -28.02
N GLY A 256 -8.60 -22.53 -29.28
CA GLY A 256 -8.58 -21.38 -30.18
C GLY A 256 -10.01 -20.98 -30.51
N ILE A 257 -10.40 -19.78 -30.09
CA ILE A 257 -11.77 -19.31 -30.24
C ILE A 257 -11.78 -18.04 -31.08
N SER A 258 -12.16 -18.19 -32.35
CA SER A 258 -12.43 -17.07 -33.24
C SER A 258 -13.84 -16.55 -32.99
N MET A 259 -13.98 -15.23 -32.84
CA MET A 259 -15.32 -14.62 -32.72
C MET A 259 -16.14 -14.77 -34.00
N LYS A 260 -15.49 -14.93 -35.14
CA LYS A 260 -16.13 -15.27 -36.41
C LYS A 260 -16.84 -16.62 -36.32
N ALA A 261 -16.11 -17.68 -35.94
CA ALA A 261 -16.71 -19.01 -35.79
C ALA A 261 -17.83 -19.05 -34.73
N ALA A 262 -17.64 -18.32 -33.60
CA ALA A 262 -18.66 -18.23 -32.57
C ALA A 262 -19.92 -17.49 -33.03
N ALA A 263 -19.78 -16.44 -33.84
CA ALA A 263 -20.90 -15.69 -34.40
C ALA A 263 -21.61 -16.45 -35.52
N GLU A 264 -20.87 -17.13 -36.40
CA GLU A 264 -21.44 -17.95 -37.47
C GLU A 264 -22.34 -19.07 -36.93
N ASP A 265 -21.93 -19.72 -35.84
CA ASP A 265 -22.73 -20.71 -35.13
C ASP A 265 -24.08 -20.14 -34.64
N GLU A 266 -24.04 -18.92 -34.13
CA GLU A 266 -25.27 -18.23 -33.64
C GLU A 266 -26.13 -17.76 -34.83
N TRP A 267 -25.51 -17.20 -35.85
CA TRP A 267 -26.20 -16.73 -37.05
C TRP A 267 -26.84 -17.88 -37.83
N ALA A 268 -26.19 -19.04 -37.94
CA ALA A 268 -26.73 -20.21 -38.57
C ALA A 268 -28.02 -20.72 -37.86
N LYS A 269 -28.06 -20.64 -36.52
CA LYS A 269 -29.27 -20.94 -35.74
C LYS A 269 -30.38 -19.94 -36.03
N GLN A 270 -30.06 -18.66 -36.11
CA GLN A 270 -30.97 -17.58 -36.41
C GLN A 270 -31.57 -17.73 -37.81
N ASP A 271 -30.69 -17.97 -38.80
CA ASP A 271 -31.09 -18.18 -40.21
C ASP A 271 -32.02 -19.39 -40.37
N LYS A 272 -31.71 -20.49 -39.69
CA LYS A 272 -32.59 -21.67 -39.64
C LYS A 272 -33.96 -21.37 -39.00
N GLN A 273 -34.01 -20.52 -38.00
CA GLN A 273 -35.27 -20.11 -37.37
C GLN A 273 -36.07 -19.17 -38.26
N LEU A 274 -35.40 -18.26 -38.99
CA LEU A 274 -36.05 -17.41 -39.96
C LEU A 274 -36.60 -18.22 -41.17
N GLU A 275 -35.84 -19.22 -41.61
CA GLU A 275 -36.30 -20.12 -42.67
C GLU A 275 -37.56 -20.92 -42.26
N LYS A 276 -37.61 -21.41 -41.03
CA LYS A 276 -38.78 -22.06 -40.48
C LYS A 276 -40.00 -21.12 -40.49
N ILE A 277 -39.84 -19.85 -40.12
CA ILE A 277 -40.92 -18.85 -40.17
C ILE A 277 -41.38 -18.60 -41.61
N ARG A 278 -40.47 -18.60 -42.57
CA ARG A 278 -40.85 -18.47 -44.00
C ARG A 278 -41.73 -19.61 -44.46
N GLN A 279 -41.37 -20.83 -44.07
CA GLN A 279 -42.14 -22.02 -44.40
C GLN A 279 -43.52 -22.07 -43.69
N GLU A 280 -43.57 -21.63 -42.39
CA GLU A 280 -44.80 -21.65 -41.60
C GLU A 280 -45.84 -20.59 -42.06
N HIS A 281 -45.42 -19.54 -42.73
CA HIS A 281 -46.29 -18.42 -43.14
C HIS A 281 -46.16 -18.11 -44.63
N GLU A 282 -45.83 -19.10 -45.47
CA GLU A 282 -45.66 -18.97 -46.91
C GLU A 282 -46.93 -18.42 -47.62
N ASP A 283 -48.12 -18.82 -47.12
CA ASP A 283 -49.41 -18.45 -47.68
C ASP A 283 -49.94 -17.10 -47.18
N ASP A 284 -49.27 -16.41 -46.23
CA ASP A 284 -49.73 -15.13 -45.65
C ASP A 284 -48.59 -14.11 -45.66
N PRO A 285 -48.41 -13.32 -46.75
CA PRO A 285 -47.25 -12.38 -46.88
C PRO A 285 -47.22 -11.28 -45.82
N GLU A 286 -48.38 -10.81 -45.29
CA GLU A 286 -48.42 -9.77 -44.28
C GLU A 286 -47.96 -10.30 -42.91
N LYS A 287 -48.47 -11.46 -42.52
CA LYS A 287 -48.10 -12.15 -41.29
C LYS A 287 -46.66 -12.63 -41.36
N LEU A 288 -46.21 -13.12 -42.52
CA LEU A 288 -44.83 -13.50 -42.73
C LEU A 288 -43.90 -12.31 -42.48
N LYS A 289 -44.21 -11.16 -43.05
CA LYS A 289 -43.42 -9.93 -42.90
C LYS A 289 -43.37 -9.50 -41.41
N GLN A 290 -44.53 -9.48 -40.74
CA GLN A 290 -44.61 -9.11 -39.30
C GLN A 290 -43.73 -10.04 -38.40
N GLU A 291 -43.85 -11.37 -38.63
CA GLU A 291 -43.10 -12.35 -37.87
C GLU A 291 -41.60 -12.30 -38.17
N LEU A 292 -41.20 -12.12 -39.43
CA LEU A 292 -39.80 -11.94 -39.79
C LEU A 292 -39.22 -10.65 -39.18
N ASP A 293 -39.94 -9.53 -39.22
CA ASP A 293 -39.47 -8.26 -38.65
C ASP A 293 -39.38 -8.37 -37.10
N ARG A 294 -40.36 -9.01 -36.48
CA ARG A 294 -40.37 -9.27 -35.05
C ARG A 294 -39.17 -10.13 -34.62
N GLN A 295 -38.88 -11.19 -35.39
CA GLN A 295 -37.81 -12.11 -35.06
C GLN A 295 -36.43 -11.50 -35.39
N ALA A 296 -36.31 -10.77 -36.51
CA ALA A 296 -35.11 -10.03 -36.84
C ALA A 296 -34.75 -8.99 -35.75
N ALA A 297 -35.79 -8.32 -35.17
CA ALA A 297 -35.58 -7.41 -34.07
C ALA A 297 -35.06 -8.13 -32.79
N ARG A 298 -35.53 -9.37 -32.54
CA ARG A 298 -35.02 -10.19 -31.44
C ARG A 298 -33.56 -10.64 -31.62
N PHE A 299 -33.16 -10.86 -32.86
CA PHE A 299 -31.81 -11.32 -33.21
C PHE A 299 -30.79 -10.20 -33.25
N ARG A 300 -31.18 -8.94 -33.33
CA ARG A 300 -30.27 -7.80 -33.25
C ARG A 300 -29.58 -7.77 -31.90
N GLY A 301 -28.26 -7.56 -31.96
CA GLY A 301 -27.50 -7.28 -30.77
C GLY A 301 -27.97 -5.96 -30.13
N ARG A 302 -27.89 -5.89 -28.83
CA ARG A 302 -28.24 -4.70 -28.05
C ARG A 302 -26.96 -3.94 -27.65
N PRO A 303 -26.91 -2.60 -27.90
CA PRO A 303 -25.73 -1.82 -27.58
C PRO A 303 -25.32 -1.85 -26.10
N ASP A 304 -26.29 -2.07 -25.20
CA ASP A 304 -26.07 -2.17 -23.75
C ASP A 304 -25.66 -3.59 -23.29
N ARG A 305 -25.51 -4.54 -24.21
CA ARG A 305 -25.18 -5.94 -23.96
C ARG A 305 -24.01 -6.41 -24.80
N ALA A 306 -23.30 -7.43 -24.34
CA ALA A 306 -22.30 -8.10 -25.15
C ALA A 306 -22.95 -8.65 -26.44
N GLN A 307 -22.33 -8.35 -27.58
CA GLN A 307 -22.87 -8.72 -28.90
C GLN A 307 -21.75 -9.03 -29.88
N TYR A 308 -22.01 -10.00 -30.78
CA TYR A 308 -21.19 -10.19 -31.97
C TYR A 308 -21.52 -9.10 -32.99
N LYS A 309 -20.50 -8.67 -33.73
CA LYS A 309 -20.65 -7.73 -34.84
C LYS A 309 -19.71 -8.12 -35.97
N GLU A 310 -20.25 -8.28 -37.14
CA GLU A 310 -19.46 -8.33 -38.38
C GLU A 310 -19.18 -6.90 -38.84
N LEU A 311 -17.91 -6.55 -38.94
CA LEU A 311 -17.50 -5.16 -39.18
C LEU A 311 -17.79 -4.70 -40.62
N LYS A 312 -17.78 -5.62 -41.61
CA LYS A 312 -18.03 -5.31 -43.02
C LYS A 312 -19.51 -5.08 -43.33
N THR A 313 -20.39 -5.96 -42.83
CA THR A 313 -21.82 -5.90 -43.15
C THR A 313 -22.64 -5.14 -42.10
N GLY A 314 -22.08 -4.98 -40.88
CA GLY A 314 -22.78 -4.43 -39.75
C GLY A 314 -23.79 -5.40 -39.11
N ARG A 315 -23.85 -6.69 -39.54
CA ARG A 315 -24.68 -7.71 -38.92
C ARG A 315 -24.31 -7.86 -37.46
N THR A 316 -25.30 -7.85 -36.56
CA THR A 316 -25.12 -8.06 -35.13
C THR A 316 -25.90 -9.26 -34.65
N GLY A 317 -25.49 -9.82 -33.51
CA GLY A 317 -26.19 -10.89 -32.84
C GLY A 317 -25.85 -10.94 -31.35
N PRO A 318 -26.72 -11.37 -30.46
CA PRO A 318 -26.41 -11.48 -29.05
C PRO A 318 -25.30 -12.50 -28.82
N VAL A 319 -24.39 -12.21 -27.92
CA VAL A 319 -23.48 -13.23 -27.40
C VAL A 319 -24.31 -14.18 -26.57
N SER A 320 -24.68 -15.32 -27.16
CA SER A 320 -25.44 -16.32 -26.47
C SER A 320 -24.48 -17.24 -25.69
N TRP A 321 -24.71 -17.29 -24.42
CA TRP A 321 -24.05 -18.27 -23.56
C TRP A 321 -25.11 -18.97 -22.72
N SER A 322 -25.26 -20.28 -22.97
CA SER A 322 -26.21 -21.08 -22.24
C SER A 322 -25.57 -21.70 -21.00
N TYR A 323 -25.92 -21.15 -19.89
CA TYR A 323 -25.53 -21.66 -18.60
C TYR A 323 -26.28 -22.95 -18.28
N GLY A 324 -25.56 -24.00 -18.01
CA GLY A 324 -26.14 -25.25 -17.57
C GLY A 324 -26.42 -26.27 -18.67
N ARG A 325 -26.07 -25.96 -19.90
CA ARG A 325 -26.02 -26.95 -20.97
C ARG A 325 -24.60 -26.88 -21.56
N ALA A 326 -23.69 -27.64 -21.03
CA ALA A 326 -22.30 -27.70 -21.52
C ALA A 326 -22.17 -28.13 -22.99
N ARG A 327 -23.19 -27.95 -23.80
CA ARG A 327 -23.24 -28.18 -25.25
C ARG A 327 -22.30 -27.26 -26.02
N TYR A 328 -21.91 -26.14 -25.40
CA TYR A 328 -21.15 -25.09 -26.04
C TYR A 328 -19.70 -24.97 -25.52
N ALA A 329 -19.27 -25.97 -24.73
CA ALA A 329 -17.86 -26.04 -24.36
C ALA A 329 -17.01 -26.21 -25.63
N TRP A 330 -16.03 -25.38 -25.78
CA TRP A 330 -15.07 -25.47 -26.87
C TRP A 330 -14.23 -26.73 -26.71
N LYS A 331 -14.10 -27.50 -27.79
CA LYS A 331 -13.30 -28.72 -27.74
C LYS A 331 -11.82 -28.38 -27.65
N PRO A 332 -11.07 -29.03 -26.77
CA PRO A 332 -9.63 -28.89 -26.72
C PRO A 332 -8.99 -29.44 -28.00
N MET A 333 -7.88 -28.82 -28.39
CA MET A 333 -7.08 -29.16 -29.56
C MET A 333 -5.71 -29.66 -29.11
N LYS A 334 -5.09 -30.59 -29.85
CA LYS A 334 -3.71 -31.05 -29.58
C LYS A 334 -2.67 -30.10 -30.18
N ASP A 335 -2.99 -29.59 -31.38
CA ASP A 335 -2.12 -28.66 -32.10
C ASP A 335 -2.48 -27.22 -31.75
N ARG A 336 -1.46 -26.35 -31.74
CA ARG A 336 -1.68 -24.95 -31.47
C ARG A 336 -2.53 -24.36 -32.62
N PRO A 337 -3.65 -23.70 -32.29
CA PRO A 337 -4.51 -23.10 -33.30
C PRO A 337 -3.79 -21.95 -34.02
N GLU A 338 -4.01 -21.83 -35.32
CA GLU A 338 -3.59 -20.66 -36.06
C GLU A 338 -4.38 -19.43 -35.65
N VAL A 339 -3.67 -18.33 -35.48
CA VAL A 339 -4.31 -17.06 -35.17
C VAL A 339 -4.87 -16.48 -36.47
N PRO A 340 -6.19 -16.22 -36.58
CA PRO A 340 -6.77 -15.68 -37.78
C PRO A 340 -6.13 -14.34 -38.15
N GLU A 341 -5.83 -14.12 -39.41
CA GLU A 341 -5.33 -12.85 -39.96
C GLU A 341 -6.45 -11.81 -40.08
N ASP A 342 -7.65 -12.26 -40.48
CA ASP A 342 -8.84 -11.41 -40.66
C ASP A 342 -9.62 -11.18 -39.38
N PHE A 343 -9.96 -9.93 -39.09
CA PHE A 343 -10.71 -9.46 -37.92
C PHE A 343 -12.11 -8.93 -38.29
N ASP A 344 -12.77 -9.57 -39.23
CA ASP A 344 -14.05 -9.08 -39.77
C ASP A 344 -15.19 -9.19 -38.74
N THR A 345 -15.04 -10.09 -37.75
CA THR A 345 -16.08 -10.33 -36.72
C THR A 345 -15.49 -10.22 -35.30
N VAL A 346 -16.16 -9.46 -34.47
CA VAL A 346 -15.75 -9.16 -33.10
C VAL A 346 -16.88 -9.40 -32.11
N ALA A 347 -16.54 -9.65 -30.86
CA ALA A 347 -17.47 -9.53 -29.73
C ALA A 347 -17.27 -8.16 -29.08
N ILE A 348 -18.27 -7.29 -29.14
CA ILE A 348 -18.26 -5.99 -28.46
C ILE A 348 -18.73 -6.19 -27.03
N ILE A 349 -17.96 -5.70 -26.07
CA ILE A 349 -18.21 -5.86 -24.63
C ILE A 349 -18.38 -4.46 -24.00
N PRO A 350 -19.62 -4.00 -23.79
CA PRO A 350 -19.91 -2.75 -23.10
C PRO A 350 -19.52 -2.81 -21.61
N PRO A 351 -19.44 -1.66 -20.90
CA PRO A 351 -19.18 -1.59 -19.48
C PRO A 351 -20.08 -2.50 -18.64
N GLY A 352 -19.48 -3.23 -17.71
CA GLY A 352 -20.18 -4.19 -16.86
C GLY A 352 -20.64 -5.47 -17.56
N GLN A 353 -20.41 -5.60 -18.87
CA GLN A 353 -20.73 -6.81 -19.64
C GLN A 353 -19.53 -7.75 -19.74
N LYS A 354 -19.76 -8.95 -20.24
CA LYS A 354 -18.75 -10.02 -20.26
C LYS A 354 -18.89 -10.94 -21.43
N LEU A 355 -17.75 -11.51 -21.84
CA LEU A 355 -17.67 -12.67 -22.73
C LEU A 355 -17.25 -13.89 -21.89
N ILE A 356 -17.95 -15.01 -22.04
CA ILE A 356 -17.65 -16.26 -21.38
C ILE A 356 -17.20 -17.29 -22.41
N VAL A 357 -16.10 -17.94 -22.13
CA VAL A 357 -15.53 -19.02 -22.95
C VAL A 357 -15.50 -20.31 -22.13
N GLU A 358 -16.37 -21.24 -22.46
CA GLU A 358 -16.51 -22.53 -21.80
C GLU A 358 -15.40 -23.50 -22.26
N LEU A 359 -14.68 -24.10 -21.31
CA LEU A 359 -13.53 -24.97 -21.57
C LEU A 359 -13.87 -26.46 -21.38
N GLY A 360 -15.06 -26.77 -20.89
CA GLY A 360 -15.43 -28.14 -20.52
C GLY A 360 -14.81 -28.59 -19.20
N ASP A 361 -14.61 -29.89 -19.05
CA ASP A 361 -14.10 -30.53 -17.84
C ASP A 361 -12.66 -31.03 -17.99
N THR A 362 -11.97 -30.62 -19.06
CA THR A 362 -10.64 -31.11 -19.44
C THR A 362 -9.49 -30.25 -18.94
N VAL A 363 -9.76 -29.11 -18.32
CA VAL A 363 -8.69 -28.24 -17.76
C VAL A 363 -7.92 -29.02 -16.69
N PRO A 364 -6.57 -29.10 -16.77
CA PRO A 364 -5.75 -29.83 -15.79
C PRO A 364 -5.85 -29.30 -14.38
N ASP A 365 -5.42 -30.11 -13.40
CA ASP A 365 -5.39 -29.70 -11.99
C ASP A 365 -4.15 -28.88 -11.62
N GLN A 366 -3.06 -29.07 -12.38
CA GLN A 366 -1.74 -28.48 -12.12
C GLN A 366 -1.12 -27.91 -13.39
N GLY A 367 -0.09 -27.10 -13.22
CA GLY A 367 0.61 -26.42 -14.30
C GLY A 367 0.11 -24.99 -14.49
N ILE A 368 0.47 -24.41 -15.62
CA ILE A 368 0.11 -23.01 -15.97
C ILE A 368 -1.00 -23.03 -17.03
N LEU A 369 -2.06 -22.29 -16.76
CA LEU A 369 -3.09 -21.93 -17.75
C LEU A 369 -2.73 -20.55 -18.32
N ARG A 370 -2.29 -20.51 -19.57
CA ARG A 370 -2.07 -19.25 -20.28
C ARG A 370 -3.35 -18.86 -21.00
N VAL A 371 -3.84 -17.69 -20.68
CA VAL A 371 -5.01 -17.08 -21.32
C VAL A 371 -4.53 -15.86 -22.11
N ARG A 372 -4.74 -15.87 -23.40
CA ARG A 372 -4.43 -14.76 -24.32
C ARG A 372 -5.70 -14.32 -25.01
N VAL A 373 -5.99 -13.03 -24.96
CA VAL A 373 -7.13 -12.43 -25.66
C VAL A 373 -6.64 -11.30 -26.54
N ARG A 374 -7.05 -11.32 -27.80
CA ARG A 374 -6.74 -10.25 -28.73
C ARG A 374 -7.90 -9.27 -28.73
N ALA A 375 -7.62 -8.02 -28.31
CA ALA A 375 -8.64 -7.01 -28.07
C ALA A 375 -8.17 -5.62 -28.48
N SER A 376 -9.14 -4.76 -28.77
CA SER A 376 -8.93 -3.32 -29.04
C SER A 376 -10.11 -2.50 -28.52
N ARG A 377 -9.94 -1.19 -28.43
CA ARG A 377 -11.07 -0.26 -28.19
C ARG A 377 -12.00 -0.23 -29.38
N THR A 378 -13.25 0.16 -29.18
CA THR A 378 -14.21 0.41 -30.25
C THR A 378 -14.18 1.85 -30.76
N SER A 379 -13.59 2.78 -30.01
CA SER A 379 -13.46 4.20 -30.32
C SER A 379 -12.01 4.68 -30.20
N VAL A 380 -11.64 5.65 -31.01
CA VAL A 380 -10.35 6.37 -30.95
C VAL A 380 -10.39 7.54 -29.97
N GLU A 381 -11.57 7.94 -29.49
CA GLU A 381 -11.71 9.06 -28.57
C GLU A 381 -10.95 8.80 -27.27
N GLU A 382 -9.95 9.59 -27.01
CA GLU A 382 -9.34 9.67 -25.69
C GLU A 382 -10.13 10.68 -24.82
N PRO A 383 -10.23 10.44 -23.52
CA PRO A 383 -9.45 9.55 -22.65
C PRO A 383 -10.12 8.21 -22.28
N ARG A 384 -11.08 7.72 -23.05
CA ARG A 384 -11.93 6.55 -22.72
C ARG A 384 -11.19 5.22 -22.93
N ILE A 385 -10.34 4.85 -21.98
CA ILE A 385 -9.61 3.59 -22.00
C ILE A 385 -10.39 2.56 -21.19
N PRO A 386 -10.99 1.53 -21.82
CA PRO A 386 -11.73 0.49 -21.11
C PRO A 386 -10.77 -0.43 -20.34
N SER A 387 -11.28 -1.09 -19.31
CA SER A 387 -10.54 -2.00 -18.47
C SER A 387 -11.04 -3.43 -18.60
N LEU A 388 -10.10 -4.35 -18.78
CA LEU A 388 -10.34 -5.76 -18.96
C LEU A 388 -9.94 -6.53 -17.72
N GLN A 389 -10.93 -7.25 -17.15
CA GLN A 389 -10.75 -8.15 -16.00
C GLN A 389 -10.90 -9.60 -16.45
N LEU A 390 -10.07 -10.48 -15.90
CA LEU A 390 -10.16 -11.93 -16.11
C LEU A 390 -10.68 -12.61 -14.86
N GLU A 391 -11.70 -13.44 -15.04
CA GLU A 391 -12.20 -14.36 -14.03
C GLU A 391 -12.19 -15.80 -14.53
N PHE A 392 -11.99 -16.74 -13.62
CA PHE A 392 -12.21 -18.16 -13.84
C PHE A 392 -13.45 -18.62 -13.08
N GLY A 393 -14.30 -19.45 -13.69
CA GLY A 393 -15.55 -19.81 -13.05
C GLY A 393 -16.14 -21.14 -13.48
N TRP A 394 -17.25 -21.49 -12.82
CA TRP A 394 -18.02 -22.72 -13.07
C TRP A 394 -19.45 -22.61 -12.53
N GLN A 395 -20.28 -23.56 -12.88
CA GLN A 395 -21.62 -23.68 -12.30
C GLN A 395 -21.56 -24.41 -10.96
N ALA A 396 -21.76 -23.68 -9.87
CA ALA A 396 -21.70 -24.23 -8.52
C ALA A 396 -22.96 -25.04 -8.12
N SER A 397 -24.15 -24.70 -8.67
CA SER A 397 -25.42 -25.37 -8.45
C SER A 397 -26.38 -25.11 -9.61
N ASN A 398 -27.58 -25.67 -9.56
CA ASN A 398 -28.59 -25.41 -10.58
C ASN A 398 -28.96 -23.94 -10.71
N GLU A 399 -28.86 -23.16 -9.65
CA GLU A 399 -29.20 -21.73 -9.60
C GLU A 399 -27.98 -20.82 -9.38
N GLY A 400 -26.84 -21.38 -8.90
CA GLY A 400 -25.68 -20.64 -8.47
C GLY A 400 -24.49 -20.72 -9.43
N LYS A 401 -23.80 -19.59 -9.59
CA LYS A 401 -22.53 -19.47 -10.30
C LYS A 401 -21.42 -19.16 -9.31
N ALA A 402 -20.24 -19.71 -9.56
CA ALA A 402 -19.04 -19.34 -8.86
C ALA A 402 -18.01 -18.80 -9.87
N SER A 403 -17.32 -17.73 -9.51
CA SER A 403 -16.16 -17.27 -10.25
C SER A 403 -15.14 -16.65 -9.30
N VAL A 404 -13.90 -16.77 -9.65
CA VAL A 404 -12.76 -16.21 -8.93
C VAL A 404 -12.05 -15.27 -9.88
N ARG A 405 -11.74 -14.06 -9.40
CA ARG A 405 -10.95 -13.10 -10.16
C ARG A 405 -9.52 -13.60 -10.25
N MET A 406 -8.98 -13.63 -11.47
CA MET A 406 -7.61 -14.10 -11.76
C MET A 406 -6.65 -12.93 -12.01
N SER A 407 -7.15 -11.80 -12.46
CA SER A 407 -6.36 -10.59 -12.62
C SER A 407 -6.19 -9.88 -11.29
N GLU A 408 -4.97 -9.69 -10.81
CA GLU A 408 -4.68 -8.86 -9.63
C GLU A 408 -5.09 -7.42 -9.89
N GLN A 409 -4.75 -6.91 -11.07
CA GLN A 409 -5.18 -5.60 -11.58
C GLN A 409 -5.85 -5.76 -12.93
N ASP A 410 -6.85 -4.91 -13.18
CA ASP A 410 -7.51 -4.88 -14.46
C ASP A 410 -6.59 -4.23 -15.51
N LEU A 411 -6.52 -4.82 -16.69
CA LEU A 411 -5.64 -4.36 -17.76
C LEU A 411 -6.33 -3.26 -18.60
N PRO A 412 -5.70 -2.08 -18.74
CA PRO A 412 -6.21 -1.05 -19.66
C PRO A 412 -6.02 -1.48 -21.12
N ILE A 413 -7.08 -1.39 -21.92
CA ILE A 413 -7.01 -1.69 -23.35
C ILE A 413 -6.63 -0.42 -24.10
N HIS A 414 -5.34 -0.26 -24.40
CA HIS A 414 -4.81 0.88 -25.15
C HIS A 414 -4.91 0.71 -26.67
N ALA A 415 -4.98 -0.53 -27.16
CA ALA A 415 -5.02 -0.85 -28.59
C ALA A 415 -6.18 -0.12 -29.28
N ALA A 416 -5.85 0.64 -30.37
CA ALA A 416 -6.85 1.38 -31.14
C ALA A 416 -7.72 0.44 -31.98
N PRO A 417 -8.90 0.88 -32.42
CA PRO A 417 -9.71 0.11 -33.37
C PRO A 417 -8.91 -0.29 -34.60
N GLY A 418 -9.00 -1.55 -35.03
CA GLY A 418 -8.23 -2.11 -36.13
C GLY A 418 -6.76 -2.43 -35.84
N GLN A 419 -6.28 -2.16 -34.64
CA GLN A 419 -4.92 -2.45 -34.18
C GLN A 419 -4.94 -3.34 -32.93
N ALA A 420 -5.78 -4.37 -32.91
CA ALA A 420 -5.95 -5.26 -31.78
C ALA A 420 -4.63 -5.90 -31.34
N GLN A 421 -4.40 -5.97 -30.03
CA GLN A 421 -3.22 -6.53 -29.41
C GLN A 421 -3.58 -7.68 -28.48
N PHE A 422 -2.62 -8.56 -28.22
CA PHE A 422 -2.80 -9.62 -27.25
C PHE A 422 -2.54 -9.12 -25.81
N TYR A 423 -3.51 -9.42 -24.94
CA TYR A 423 -3.39 -9.31 -23.49
C TYR A 423 -3.29 -10.72 -22.94
N GLN A 424 -2.38 -10.96 -21.99
CA GLN A 424 -2.03 -12.30 -21.52
C GLN A 424 -2.00 -12.38 -20.02
N TRP A 425 -2.47 -13.52 -19.50
CA TRP A 425 -2.30 -13.97 -18.11
C TRP A 425 -1.77 -15.38 -18.09
N ASP A 426 -0.84 -15.64 -17.19
CA ASP A 426 -0.33 -16.97 -16.86
C ASP A 426 -0.82 -17.33 -15.46
N ILE A 427 -1.79 -18.22 -15.37
CA ILE A 427 -2.51 -18.56 -14.15
C ILE A 427 -2.02 -19.92 -13.66
N PRO A 428 -1.42 -20.02 -12.47
CA PRO A 428 -1.15 -21.29 -11.84
C PRO A 428 -2.47 -22.01 -11.54
N LEU A 429 -2.69 -23.18 -12.12
CA LEU A 429 -3.96 -23.89 -11.98
C LEU A 429 -4.27 -24.30 -10.53
N SER A 430 -3.24 -24.56 -9.73
CA SER A 430 -3.39 -24.85 -8.29
C SER A 430 -3.81 -23.65 -7.44
N GLU A 431 -3.64 -22.42 -7.95
CA GLU A 431 -4.11 -21.20 -7.27
C GLU A 431 -5.61 -20.90 -7.50
N ILE A 432 -6.23 -21.60 -8.46
CA ILE A 432 -7.68 -21.50 -8.69
C ILE A 432 -8.38 -22.31 -7.60
N TYR A 433 -8.82 -21.65 -6.54
CA TYR A 433 -9.50 -22.31 -5.43
C TYR A 433 -10.73 -21.51 -4.97
N PRO A 434 -11.87 -22.20 -4.72
CA PRO A 434 -12.10 -23.62 -4.98
C PRO A 434 -12.23 -23.95 -6.48
N ARG A 435 -11.95 -25.20 -6.86
CA ARG A 435 -12.24 -25.73 -8.20
C ARG A 435 -13.66 -26.30 -8.26
N ASN A 436 -14.17 -26.51 -9.48
CA ASN A 436 -15.46 -27.12 -9.69
C ASN A 436 -15.51 -28.54 -9.10
N SER A 437 -16.30 -28.75 -8.05
CA SER A 437 -16.39 -30.01 -7.33
C SER A 437 -17.01 -31.14 -8.13
N VAL A 438 -17.80 -30.84 -9.16
CA VAL A 438 -18.46 -31.85 -10.03
C VAL A 438 -17.68 -32.15 -11.31
N ARG A 439 -16.53 -31.51 -11.50
CA ARG A 439 -15.60 -31.77 -12.60
C ARG A 439 -15.14 -33.23 -12.57
N LYS A 440 -15.14 -33.91 -13.71
CA LYS A 440 -14.76 -35.32 -13.85
C LYS A 440 -15.69 -36.34 -13.13
N THR A 441 -16.69 -35.88 -12.37
CA THR A 441 -17.64 -36.75 -11.67
C THR A 441 -19.03 -36.67 -12.26
N SER A 442 -19.46 -35.51 -12.78
CA SER A 442 -20.70 -35.28 -13.49
C SER A 442 -20.48 -35.39 -15.00
N LYS A 443 -21.53 -35.68 -15.77
CA LYS A 443 -21.44 -35.74 -17.24
C LYS A 443 -21.65 -34.35 -17.85
N MET A 444 -20.96 -34.10 -18.97
CA MET A 444 -21.17 -32.87 -19.74
C MET A 444 -22.65 -32.81 -20.18
N GLY A 445 -23.34 -31.72 -19.82
CA GLY A 445 -24.76 -31.53 -20.03
C GLY A 445 -25.64 -31.71 -18.81
N ASP A 446 -25.10 -32.26 -17.72
CA ASP A 446 -25.77 -32.36 -16.43
C ASP A 446 -25.80 -31.01 -15.70
N LEU A 447 -26.61 -30.90 -14.65
CA LEU A 447 -26.66 -29.79 -13.72
C LEU A 447 -26.44 -30.28 -12.28
N PRO A 448 -25.51 -29.72 -11.52
CA PRO A 448 -24.59 -28.64 -11.89
C PRO A 448 -23.58 -29.05 -12.98
N SER A 449 -23.22 -28.11 -13.85
CA SER A 449 -22.36 -28.40 -14.99
C SER A 449 -20.92 -28.71 -14.56
N PRO A 450 -20.28 -29.76 -15.08
CA PRO A 450 -18.90 -30.05 -14.83
C PRO A 450 -17.94 -29.08 -15.57
N SER A 451 -18.48 -28.27 -16.49
CA SER A 451 -17.68 -27.32 -17.29
C SER A 451 -17.12 -26.18 -16.44
N GLU A 452 -15.88 -25.86 -16.71
CA GLU A 452 -15.18 -24.66 -16.25
C GLU A 452 -15.07 -23.65 -17.39
N TYR A 453 -14.96 -22.36 -17.08
CA TYR A 453 -14.89 -21.31 -18.07
C TYR A 453 -13.96 -20.17 -17.66
N VAL A 454 -13.45 -19.43 -18.62
CA VAL A 454 -12.87 -18.11 -18.42
C VAL A 454 -13.86 -17.03 -18.80
N LYS A 455 -13.82 -15.90 -18.10
CA LYS A 455 -14.74 -14.79 -18.29
C LYS A 455 -13.95 -13.49 -18.44
N PHE A 456 -14.13 -12.82 -19.57
CA PHE A 456 -13.57 -11.52 -19.88
C PHE A 456 -14.60 -10.45 -19.55
N VAL A 457 -14.33 -9.63 -18.56
CA VAL A 457 -15.28 -8.63 -18.06
C VAL A 457 -14.79 -7.24 -18.41
N ASN A 458 -15.65 -6.40 -18.98
CA ASN A 458 -15.40 -4.98 -19.04
C ASN A 458 -15.73 -4.37 -17.66
N SER A 459 -14.70 -4.09 -16.89
CA SER A 459 -14.82 -3.55 -15.54
C SER A 459 -14.95 -2.02 -15.50
N SER A 460 -14.98 -1.34 -16.66
CA SER A 460 -15.30 0.08 -16.76
C SER A 460 -16.71 0.37 -16.22
N VAL A 461 -16.93 1.56 -15.66
CA VAL A 461 -18.17 1.87 -14.94
C VAL A 461 -19.23 2.54 -15.82
N ALA A 462 -18.85 3.48 -16.67
CA ALA A 462 -19.80 4.29 -17.40
C ALA A 462 -19.66 4.25 -18.92
N GLN A 463 -18.44 4.21 -19.45
CA GLN A 463 -18.17 4.30 -20.88
C GLN A 463 -16.89 3.55 -21.22
N GLY A 464 -16.72 3.24 -22.49
CA GLY A 464 -15.55 2.55 -23.01
C GLY A 464 -15.84 1.09 -23.31
N ASP A 465 -16.36 0.85 -24.52
CA ASP A 465 -16.53 -0.50 -25.03
C ASP A 465 -15.16 -0.99 -25.54
N PHE A 466 -14.88 -2.27 -25.35
CA PHE A 466 -13.83 -2.93 -26.08
C PHE A 466 -14.38 -4.07 -26.93
N GLN A 467 -13.60 -4.50 -27.89
CA GLN A 467 -13.92 -5.60 -28.77
C GLN A 467 -12.83 -6.67 -28.72
N ILE A 468 -13.28 -7.92 -28.72
CA ILE A 468 -12.45 -9.12 -28.79
C ILE A 468 -12.71 -9.78 -30.14
N ASP A 469 -11.64 -10.17 -30.83
CA ASP A 469 -11.73 -10.95 -32.07
C ASP A 469 -11.28 -12.39 -31.93
N TYR A 470 -10.32 -12.65 -30.98
CA TYR A 470 -9.75 -13.98 -30.81
C TYR A 470 -9.34 -14.23 -29.37
N VAL A 471 -9.54 -15.48 -28.93
CA VAL A 471 -9.08 -15.98 -27.62
C VAL A 471 -8.28 -17.26 -27.83
N GLU A 472 -7.07 -17.31 -27.26
CA GLU A 472 -6.24 -18.50 -27.23
C GLU A 472 -6.01 -18.88 -25.75
N ILE A 473 -6.26 -20.15 -25.43
CA ILE A 473 -6.01 -20.68 -24.08
C ILE A 473 -5.12 -21.90 -24.21
N THR A 474 -4.07 -21.97 -23.41
CA THR A 474 -3.13 -23.09 -23.39
C THR A 474 -3.00 -23.61 -21.97
N ALA A 475 -3.30 -24.88 -21.74
CA ALA A 475 -2.99 -25.58 -20.50
C ALA A 475 -1.66 -26.31 -20.63
N HIS A 476 -0.92 -26.43 -19.51
CA HIS A 476 0.48 -26.79 -19.49
C HIS A 476 1.34 -25.85 -20.34
N ALA A 477 1.13 -24.53 -20.17
CA ALA A 477 1.87 -23.48 -20.88
C ALA A 477 3.29 -23.31 -20.31
N TYR A 478 4.21 -24.15 -20.73
CA TYR A 478 5.62 -24.03 -20.37
C TYR A 478 6.43 -23.49 -21.55
N GLU A 479 7.21 -22.42 -21.34
CA GLU A 479 8.11 -21.85 -22.35
C GLU A 479 9.22 -22.85 -22.68
N GLN A 480 9.76 -23.48 -21.65
CA GLN A 480 10.83 -24.47 -21.76
C GLN A 480 10.55 -25.68 -20.86
N TRP A 481 11.20 -26.79 -21.13
CA TRP A 481 11.13 -27.96 -20.28
C TRP A 481 12.53 -28.50 -20.00
N PRO A 482 12.89 -28.75 -18.75
CA PRO A 482 12.13 -28.39 -17.52
C PRO A 482 11.92 -26.90 -17.37
N PRO A 483 10.87 -26.45 -16.63
CA PRO A 483 10.59 -25.03 -16.44
C PRO A 483 11.69 -24.33 -15.65
N ALA A 484 11.76 -22.99 -15.78
CA ALA A 484 12.78 -22.19 -15.11
C ALA A 484 12.82 -22.39 -13.59
N SER A 485 11.68 -22.64 -12.94
CA SER A 485 11.59 -22.94 -11.50
C SER A 485 12.38 -24.21 -11.15
N HIS A 486 12.30 -25.24 -11.99
CA HIS A 486 13.06 -26.49 -11.82
C HIS A 486 14.55 -26.26 -12.03
N THR A 487 14.96 -25.58 -13.10
CA THR A 487 16.38 -25.35 -13.43
C THR A 487 17.08 -24.37 -12.48
N ARG A 488 16.32 -23.55 -11.74
CA ARG A 488 16.84 -22.76 -10.62
C ARG A 488 17.36 -23.64 -9.48
N ILE A 489 16.82 -24.85 -9.32
CA ILE A 489 17.20 -25.83 -8.30
C ILE A 489 18.11 -26.89 -8.90
N PHE A 490 17.65 -27.57 -9.96
CA PHE A 490 18.34 -28.69 -10.64
C PHE A 490 18.88 -28.21 -11.99
N PHE A 491 20.00 -27.52 -11.96
CA PHE A 491 20.66 -26.95 -13.13
C PHE A 491 21.57 -28.00 -13.83
N ASP A 492 21.94 -27.69 -15.06
CA ASP A 492 22.87 -28.55 -15.79
C ASP A 492 24.28 -28.44 -15.21
N SER A 493 24.90 -29.64 -15.01
CA SER A 493 26.26 -29.80 -14.51
C SER A 493 26.91 -31.01 -15.13
N ALA A 494 28.19 -30.92 -15.40
CA ALA A 494 28.99 -32.07 -15.83
C ALA A 494 29.03 -33.20 -14.79
N ASN A 495 28.74 -32.88 -13.53
CA ASN A 495 28.76 -33.81 -12.40
C ASN A 495 27.39 -34.44 -12.11
N LYS A 496 26.38 -34.26 -12.98
CA LYS A 496 24.98 -34.67 -12.74
C LYS A 496 24.84 -36.20 -12.51
N ALA A 497 25.76 -36.98 -13.02
CA ALA A 497 25.78 -38.42 -12.82
C ALA A 497 26.30 -38.84 -11.43
N ASP A 498 27.08 -38.01 -10.73
CA ASP A 498 27.54 -38.25 -9.37
C ASP A 498 26.63 -37.52 -8.36
N GLU A 499 25.70 -38.25 -7.76
CA GLU A 499 24.73 -37.68 -6.79
C GLU A 499 25.41 -36.97 -5.62
N THR A 500 26.65 -37.32 -5.25
CA THR A 500 27.36 -36.68 -4.14
C THR A 500 27.96 -35.32 -4.56
N ILE A 501 28.60 -35.27 -5.71
CA ILE A 501 29.20 -34.04 -6.23
C ILE A 501 28.10 -33.08 -6.66
N TYR A 502 27.16 -33.58 -7.45
CA TYR A 502 26.02 -32.78 -7.90
C TYR A 502 25.17 -32.28 -6.72
N GLY A 503 24.91 -33.13 -5.72
CA GLY A 503 24.21 -32.75 -4.51
C GLY A 503 24.91 -31.64 -3.75
N ARG A 504 26.25 -31.64 -3.71
CA ARG A 504 27.03 -30.53 -3.13
C ARG A 504 26.84 -29.22 -3.89
N GLU A 505 26.86 -29.26 -5.21
CA GLU A 505 26.68 -28.11 -6.07
C GLU A 505 25.27 -27.50 -5.87
N VAL A 506 24.22 -28.33 -5.89
CA VAL A 506 22.82 -27.90 -5.65
C VAL A 506 22.68 -27.30 -4.26
N LEU A 507 23.18 -27.96 -3.23
CA LEU A 507 23.11 -27.45 -1.85
C LEU A 507 23.85 -26.14 -1.69
N ASN A 508 25.08 -26.03 -2.20
CA ASN A 508 25.84 -24.78 -2.08
C ASN A 508 25.13 -23.59 -2.72
N ARG A 509 24.63 -23.76 -3.94
CA ARG A 509 23.91 -22.71 -4.67
C ARG A 509 22.59 -22.35 -4.00
N PHE A 510 21.76 -23.34 -3.67
CA PHE A 510 20.44 -23.11 -3.09
C PHE A 510 20.54 -22.54 -1.67
N MET A 511 21.39 -23.11 -0.81
CA MET A 511 21.57 -22.64 0.56
C MET A 511 22.10 -21.20 0.61
N SER A 512 23.06 -20.85 -0.26
CA SER A 512 23.61 -19.49 -0.31
C SER A 512 22.53 -18.45 -0.62
N ARG A 513 21.63 -18.75 -1.55
CA ARG A 513 20.50 -17.88 -1.88
C ARG A 513 19.46 -17.86 -0.76
N ALA A 514 19.08 -19.03 -0.23
CA ALA A 514 18.06 -19.14 0.82
C ALA A 514 18.55 -18.51 2.13
N TRP A 515 19.80 -18.69 2.52
CA TRP A 515 20.37 -18.14 3.76
C TRP A 515 21.00 -16.75 3.58
N ARG A 516 20.88 -16.19 2.37
CA ARG A 516 21.23 -14.80 2.04
C ARG A 516 22.69 -14.44 2.28
N ARG A 517 23.59 -15.45 2.21
CA ARG A 517 25.05 -15.33 2.37
C ARG A 517 25.76 -16.54 1.78
N SER A 518 27.06 -16.42 1.59
CA SER A 518 27.90 -17.57 1.31
C SER A 518 27.81 -18.59 2.45
N VAL A 519 27.70 -19.87 2.11
CA VAL A 519 27.65 -20.97 3.08
C VAL A 519 29.02 -21.59 3.25
N THR A 520 29.30 -22.10 4.45
CA THR A 520 30.57 -22.77 4.74
C THR A 520 30.56 -24.22 4.22
N VAL A 521 31.73 -24.79 3.96
CA VAL A 521 31.87 -26.18 3.55
C VAL A 521 31.21 -27.12 4.58
N SER A 522 31.39 -26.87 5.87
CA SER A 522 30.79 -27.63 6.96
C SER A 522 29.23 -27.61 6.93
N GLU A 523 28.64 -26.48 6.62
CA GLU A 523 27.17 -26.38 6.49
C GLU A 523 26.64 -27.21 5.32
N VAL A 524 27.35 -27.17 4.19
CA VAL A 524 27.01 -28.01 3.02
C VAL A 524 27.20 -29.47 3.34
N ASP A 525 28.30 -29.85 4.01
CA ASP A 525 28.58 -31.25 4.40
C ASP A 525 27.50 -31.80 5.33
N GLN A 526 27.01 -31.05 6.29
CA GLN A 526 25.90 -31.44 7.17
C GLN A 526 24.63 -31.77 6.37
N LYS A 527 24.27 -30.95 5.37
CA LYS A 527 23.10 -31.19 4.53
C LYS A 527 23.34 -32.34 3.53
N LEU A 528 24.54 -32.49 3.05
CA LEU A 528 24.93 -33.63 2.22
C LEU A 528 24.88 -34.98 2.99
N ALA A 529 25.26 -34.94 4.26
CA ALA A 529 25.09 -36.13 5.15
C ALA A 529 23.61 -36.47 5.35
N LEU A 530 22.73 -35.43 5.49
CA LEU A 530 21.29 -35.65 5.54
C LEU A 530 20.78 -36.26 4.21
N LEU A 531 21.24 -35.76 3.06
CA LEU A 531 20.87 -36.30 1.75
C LEU A 531 21.22 -37.80 1.66
N LYS A 532 22.44 -38.17 2.05
CA LYS A 532 22.88 -39.59 2.06
C LYS A 532 22.00 -40.47 2.96
N LYS A 533 21.54 -39.92 4.11
CA LYS A 533 20.63 -40.61 5.04
C LYS A 533 19.22 -40.78 4.48
N MET A 534 18.72 -39.76 3.76
CA MET A 534 17.35 -39.78 3.19
C MET A 534 17.26 -40.58 1.90
N ARG A 535 18.32 -40.59 1.09
CA ARG A 535 18.35 -41.19 -0.26
C ARG A 535 17.81 -42.60 -0.36
N PRO A 536 18.13 -43.54 0.57
CA PRO A 536 17.61 -44.92 0.52
C PRO A 536 16.08 -45.03 0.69
N ASN A 537 15.46 -44.05 1.28
CA ASN A 537 14.00 -44.00 1.55
C ASN A 537 13.21 -43.22 0.49
N CYS A 538 13.89 -42.75 -0.57
CA CYS A 538 13.29 -41.94 -1.63
C CYS A 538 13.44 -42.66 -2.97
N GLY A 539 12.49 -42.51 -3.87
CA GLY A 539 12.48 -43.14 -5.18
C GLY A 539 13.65 -42.72 -6.07
N ASP A 540 14.05 -41.47 -6.00
CA ASP A 540 15.15 -40.92 -6.80
C ASP A 540 15.94 -39.82 -6.04
N PHE A 541 17.00 -39.29 -6.68
CA PHE A 541 17.83 -38.22 -6.16
C PHE A 541 17.04 -36.91 -5.93
N GLN A 542 16.13 -36.57 -6.85
CA GLN A 542 15.35 -35.33 -6.77
C GLN A 542 14.43 -35.36 -5.56
N GLU A 543 13.78 -36.49 -5.27
CA GLU A 543 12.91 -36.62 -4.11
C GLU A 543 13.70 -36.48 -2.80
N ALA A 544 14.84 -37.14 -2.70
CA ALA A 544 15.70 -37.00 -1.54
C ALA A 544 16.21 -35.57 -1.36
N MET A 545 16.55 -34.89 -2.45
CA MET A 545 17.02 -33.52 -2.43
C MET A 545 15.90 -32.56 -2.01
N ILE A 546 14.66 -32.75 -2.48
CA ILE A 546 13.50 -31.94 -2.06
C ILE A 546 13.29 -31.98 -0.54
N GLU A 547 13.39 -33.15 0.08
CA GLU A 547 13.30 -33.31 1.53
C GLU A 547 14.43 -32.54 2.27
N VAL A 548 15.65 -32.59 1.74
CA VAL A 548 16.78 -31.85 2.32
C VAL A 548 16.62 -30.35 2.14
N LEU A 549 16.15 -29.91 0.98
CA LEU A 549 15.89 -28.50 0.71
C LEU A 549 14.72 -27.95 1.54
N ALA A 550 13.69 -28.78 1.80
CA ALA A 550 12.63 -28.42 2.76
C ALA A 550 13.19 -28.19 4.18
N ALA A 551 14.16 -29.03 4.60
CA ALA A 551 14.88 -28.83 5.86
C ALA A 551 15.84 -27.63 5.84
N VAL A 552 16.27 -27.14 4.68
CA VAL A 552 16.99 -25.85 4.52
C VAL A 552 16.04 -24.68 4.71
N LEU A 553 14.87 -24.72 4.07
CA LEU A 553 13.86 -23.64 4.09
C LEU A 553 13.12 -23.56 5.44
N SER A 554 13.02 -24.64 6.19
CA SER A 554 12.46 -24.61 7.54
C SER A 554 13.51 -24.36 8.64
N SER A 555 14.79 -24.16 8.28
CA SER A 555 15.81 -23.87 9.25
C SER A 555 15.72 -22.43 9.80
N PRO A 556 16.17 -22.19 11.05
CA PRO A 556 16.27 -20.82 11.57
C PRO A 556 17.10 -19.88 10.69
N LYS A 557 18.07 -20.38 9.93
CA LYS A 557 18.91 -19.59 9.02
C LYS A 557 18.14 -19.03 7.83
N PHE A 558 17.02 -19.67 7.45
CA PHE A 558 16.10 -19.13 6.45
C PHE A 558 14.99 -18.32 7.09
N LEU A 559 14.32 -18.89 8.11
CA LEU A 559 13.10 -18.31 8.70
C LEU A 559 13.37 -17.05 9.50
N TYR A 560 14.54 -16.92 10.12
CA TYR A 560 14.89 -15.76 10.94
C TYR A 560 15.86 -14.82 10.24
N LEU A 561 15.74 -13.55 10.54
CA LEU A 561 16.71 -12.52 10.18
C LEU A 561 17.79 -12.53 11.27
N VAL A 562 18.62 -13.58 11.21
CA VAL A 562 19.55 -13.95 12.27
C VAL A 562 20.91 -13.30 12.03
N ARG A 563 21.52 -12.95 13.12
CA ARG A 563 22.96 -12.72 13.22
C ARG A 563 23.74 -14.00 12.89
N THR A 564 24.49 -13.98 11.81
CA THR A 564 25.24 -15.15 11.32
C THR A 564 26.74 -15.11 11.60
N ASP A 565 27.27 -13.93 11.87
CA ASP A 565 28.69 -13.69 12.04
C ASP A 565 28.99 -13.21 13.45
N PRO A 566 30.21 -13.53 14.02
CA PRO A 566 30.62 -12.95 15.27
C PRO A 566 30.68 -11.41 15.14
N PRO A 567 30.45 -10.66 16.23
CA PRO A 567 30.39 -9.21 16.18
C PRO A 567 31.69 -8.61 15.65
N HIS A 568 31.64 -7.87 14.55
CA HIS A 568 32.75 -7.01 14.14
C HIS A 568 32.79 -5.79 15.07
N ARG A 569 33.71 -5.78 16.00
CA ARG A 569 34.01 -4.59 16.81
C ARG A 569 34.82 -3.61 15.95
N VAL A 570 34.23 -2.48 15.67
CA VAL A 570 34.85 -1.43 14.84
C VAL A 570 35.93 -0.69 15.61
N ASP A 571 35.84 -0.63 16.95
CA ASP A 571 36.82 0.00 17.81
C ASP A 571 36.69 -0.55 19.25
N LYS A 572 37.82 -0.54 20.03
CA LYS A 572 37.84 -1.02 21.43
C LYS A 572 36.99 -0.14 22.36
N ASP A 573 36.69 1.09 21.95
CA ASP A 573 36.01 2.09 22.77
C ASP A 573 34.57 2.40 22.31
N THR A 574 34.09 1.87 21.20
CA THR A 574 32.70 2.06 20.71
C THR A 574 31.89 0.78 20.87
N ILE A 575 30.81 0.87 21.65
CA ILE A 575 29.87 -0.24 21.94
C ILE A 575 28.87 -0.47 20.78
N VAL A 576 28.94 0.33 19.70
CA VAL A 576 28.01 0.18 18.58
C VAL A 576 28.44 -0.97 17.67
N GLU A 577 27.66 -2.01 17.68
CA GLU A 577 27.89 -3.21 16.89
C GLU A 577 27.30 -3.04 15.49
N ARG A 578 28.14 -3.01 14.45
CA ARG A 578 27.69 -2.95 13.05
C ARG A 578 27.16 -4.28 12.56
N LEU A 579 26.19 -4.23 11.65
CA LEU A 579 25.74 -5.41 10.89
C LEU A 579 26.90 -5.93 10.03
N SER A 580 26.92 -7.21 9.72
CA SER A 580 27.74 -7.70 8.61
C SER A 580 27.16 -7.21 7.27
N GLU A 581 27.95 -7.26 6.22
CA GLU A 581 27.53 -6.87 4.86
C GLU A 581 26.29 -7.68 4.40
N SER A 582 26.24 -8.97 4.70
CA SER A 582 25.11 -9.85 4.36
C SER A 582 23.87 -9.56 5.21
N GLU A 583 24.04 -9.20 6.48
CA GLU A 583 22.95 -8.74 7.33
C GLU A 583 22.36 -7.41 6.83
N LEU A 584 23.24 -6.48 6.38
CA LEU A 584 22.82 -5.19 5.80
C LEU A 584 22.06 -5.41 4.48
N ALA A 585 22.56 -6.29 3.59
CA ALA A 585 21.85 -6.66 2.36
C ALA A 585 20.48 -7.26 2.66
N THR A 586 20.39 -8.13 3.66
CA THR A 586 19.14 -8.74 4.10
C THR A 586 18.16 -7.71 4.66
N ARG A 587 18.62 -6.81 5.57
CA ARG A 587 17.78 -5.76 6.13
C ARG A 587 17.23 -4.84 5.05
N LEU A 588 18.08 -4.46 4.10
CA LEU A 588 17.70 -3.59 2.98
C LEU A 588 16.64 -4.26 2.08
N SER A 589 16.84 -5.52 1.70
CA SER A 589 15.90 -6.23 0.83
C SER A 589 14.56 -6.54 1.53
N MET A 590 14.58 -6.89 2.80
CA MET A 590 13.36 -7.08 3.59
C MET A 590 12.59 -5.78 3.77
N PHE A 591 13.28 -4.65 3.91
CA PHE A 591 12.65 -3.35 3.99
C PHE A 591 11.98 -2.95 2.66
N LEU A 592 12.70 -2.97 1.53
CA LEU A 592 12.25 -2.37 0.28
C LEU A 592 11.53 -3.33 -0.67
N TRP A 593 11.71 -4.65 -0.52
CA TRP A 593 11.09 -5.68 -1.36
C TRP A 593 10.27 -6.71 -0.58
N CYS A 594 10.33 -6.67 0.74
CA CYS A 594 9.73 -7.69 1.63
C CYS A 594 10.22 -9.11 1.27
N SER A 595 11.45 -9.25 0.79
CA SER A 595 11.99 -10.48 0.23
C SER A 595 13.50 -10.59 0.42
N THR A 596 14.06 -11.73 -0.04
CA THR A 596 15.51 -11.99 -0.02
C THR A 596 16.28 -11.07 -0.96
N PRO A 597 17.59 -10.78 -0.65
CA PRO A 597 18.45 -10.02 -1.55
C PRO A 597 18.60 -10.71 -2.91
N ASP A 598 18.75 -9.94 -3.96
CA ASP A 598 19.12 -10.43 -5.28
C ASP A 598 20.63 -10.69 -5.41
N GLU A 599 21.05 -11.21 -6.54
CA GLU A 599 22.44 -11.57 -6.79
C GLU A 599 23.37 -10.34 -6.75
N GLU A 600 22.89 -9.16 -7.20
CA GLU A 600 23.68 -7.92 -7.15
C GLU A 600 23.97 -7.47 -5.71
N LEU A 601 22.94 -7.49 -4.84
CA LEU A 601 23.13 -7.16 -3.42
C LEU A 601 24.05 -8.15 -2.71
N LEU A 602 23.89 -9.46 -3.02
CA LEU A 602 24.74 -10.49 -2.43
C LEU A 602 26.21 -10.38 -2.90
N ASP A 603 26.43 -10.01 -4.17
CA ASP A 603 27.77 -9.81 -4.72
C ASP A 603 28.44 -8.57 -4.10
N LEU A 604 27.70 -7.47 -3.97
CA LEU A 604 28.19 -6.27 -3.29
C LEU A 604 28.54 -6.54 -1.82
N ALA A 605 27.71 -7.32 -1.12
CA ALA A 605 27.97 -7.73 0.26
C ALA A 605 29.19 -8.63 0.37
N ALA A 606 29.34 -9.61 -0.53
CA ALA A 606 30.51 -10.49 -0.56
C ALA A 606 31.82 -9.74 -0.82
N LYS A 607 31.76 -8.62 -1.56
CA LYS A 607 32.90 -7.74 -1.84
C LYS A 607 33.14 -6.68 -0.77
N GLY A 608 32.34 -6.63 0.30
CA GLY A 608 32.48 -5.65 1.39
C GLY A 608 32.18 -4.21 0.97
N ARG A 609 31.25 -4.00 0.01
CA ARG A 609 31.03 -2.68 -0.61
C ARG A 609 29.76 -1.97 -0.15
N LEU A 610 28.82 -2.64 0.52
CA LEU A 610 27.54 -2.02 0.89
C LEU A 610 27.67 -0.94 1.98
N TYR A 611 28.71 -0.96 2.80
CA TYR A 611 28.96 0.09 3.78
C TYR A 611 29.37 1.44 3.18
N HIS A 612 29.79 1.49 1.92
CA HIS A 612 30.04 2.76 1.23
C HIS A 612 28.72 3.48 1.01
N THR A 613 28.57 4.66 1.61
CA THR A 613 27.29 5.41 1.61
C THR A 613 26.74 5.65 0.20
N GLU A 614 27.60 5.94 -0.77
CA GLU A 614 27.21 6.16 -2.16
C GLU A 614 26.69 4.88 -2.83
N VAL A 615 27.35 3.74 -2.55
CA VAL A 615 26.90 2.42 -3.06
C VAL A 615 25.55 2.07 -2.45
N LEU A 616 25.41 2.23 -1.14
CA LEU A 616 24.17 1.94 -0.44
C LEU A 616 23.02 2.82 -0.93
N ALA A 617 23.25 4.12 -1.11
CA ALA A 617 22.26 5.05 -1.67
C ALA A 617 21.87 4.69 -3.11
N SER A 618 22.84 4.30 -3.95
CA SER A 618 22.58 3.81 -5.31
C SER A 618 21.70 2.55 -5.32
N GLN A 619 21.97 1.60 -4.40
CA GLN A 619 21.12 0.41 -4.27
C GLN A 619 19.70 0.74 -3.80
N VAL A 620 19.51 1.70 -2.90
CA VAL A 620 18.18 2.19 -2.53
C VAL A 620 17.43 2.71 -3.76
N GLN A 621 18.06 3.54 -4.58
CA GLN A 621 17.43 4.09 -5.80
C GLN A 621 17.06 2.97 -6.78
N ARG A 622 17.96 2.02 -7.04
CA ARG A 622 17.70 0.85 -7.89
C ARG A 622 16.51 0.05 -7.38
N MET A 623 16.50 -0.23 -6.09
CA MET A 623 15.47 -1.06 -5.46
C MET A 623 14.11 -0.37 -5.42
N LEU A 624 14.06 0.94 -5.23
CA LEU A 624 12.81 1.72 -5.29
C LEU A 624 12.26 1.81 -6.72
N ALA A 625 13.10 1.74 -7.75
CA ALA A 625 12.67 1.69 -9.14
C ALA A 625 12.20 0.30 -9.59
N ASP A 626 12.56 -0.76 -8.88
CA ASP A 626 12.16 -2.14 -9.16
C ASP A 626 10.66 -2.35 -8.83
N PRO A 627 9.88 -3.04 -9.67
CA PRO A 627 8.46 -3.32 -9.40
C PRO A 627 8.17 -3.98 -8.05
N ARG A 628 9.11 -4.78 -7.51
CA ARG A 628 8.99 -5.41 -6.19
C ARG A 628 8.83 -4.40 -5.05
N SER A 629 9.27 -3.16 -5.24
CA SER A 629 9.10 -2.09 -4.24
C SER A 629 7.64 -1.75 -3.93
N ARG A 630 6.70 -2.13 -4.81
CA ARG A 630 5.27 -1.99 -4.53
C ARG A 630 4.83 -2.84 -3.34
N ARG A 631 5.45 -4.01 -3.11
CA ARG A 631 5.20 -4.85 -1.92
C ARG A 631 5.44 -4.06 -0.63
N PHE A 632 6.55 -3.32 -0.58
CA PHE A 632 6.83 -2.40 0.54
C PHE A 632 5.75 -1.33 0.69
N SER A 633 5.40 -0.64 -0.39
CA SER A 633 4.36 0.41 -0.35
C SER A 633 3.04 -0.12 0.18
N GLU A 634 2.60 -1.28 -0.29
CA GLU A 634 1.35 -1.91 0.14
C GLU A 634 1.39 -2.27 1.63
N HIS A 635 2.39 -3.04 2.06
CA HIS A 635 2.45 -3.51 3.45
C HIS A 635 2.71 -2.37 4.44
N PHE A 636 3.58 -1.42 4.09
CA PHE A 636 3.82 -0.26 4.95
C PHE A 636 2.56 0.60 5.10
N VAL A 637 1.93 0.99 4.00
CA VAL A 637 0.76 1.88 4.02
C VAL A 637 -0.42 1.25 4.75
N ARG A 638 -0.72 -0.02 4.44
CA ARG A 638 -1.83 -0.73 5.09
C ARG A 638 -1.65 -0.84 6.60
N GLN A 639 -0.42 -1.06 7.05
CA GLN A 639 -0.09 -1.17 8.48
C GLN A 639 0.00 0.20 9.14
N TRP A 640 0.71 1.17 8.55
CA TRP A 640 0.83 2.53 9.07
C TRP A 640 -0.51 3.21 9.29
N LEU A 641 -1.42 3.08 8.34
CA LEU A 641 -2.74 3.73 8.40
C LEU A 641 -3.83 2.88 9.08
N GLY A 642 -3.52 1.64 9.48
CA GLY A 642 -4.48 0.74 10.12
C GLY A 642 -5.57 0.23 9.16
N MET A 643 -5.25 0.05 7.88
CA MET A 643 -6.24 -0.23 6.83
C MET A 643 -6.88 -1.61 6.90
N GLN A 644 -6.42 -2.51 7.78
CA GLN A 644 -7.11 -3.77 8.06
C GLN A 644 -8.55 -3.55 8.55
N LEU A 645 -8.86 -2.42 9.14
CA LEU A 645 -10.23 -2.06 9.52
C LEU A 645 -11.16 -1.93 8.31
N LEU A 646 -10.61 -1.53 7.16
CA LEU A 646 -11.38 -1.43 5.91
C LEU A 646 -11.80 -2.81 5.38
N ASP A 647 -11.00 -3.85 5.63
CA ASP A 647 -11.32 -5.23 5.19
C ASP A 647 -12.61 -5.73 5.85
N PHE A 648 -12.82 -5.37 7.13
CA PHE A 648 -14.01 -5.74 7.93
C PHE A 648 -15.14 -4.72 7.88
N LEU A 649 -14.97 -3.62 7.13
CA LEU A 649 -15.98 -2.57 7.03
C LEU A 649 -17.29 -3.12 6.46
N ASN A 650 -18.37 -2.97 7.22
CA ASN A 650 -19.72 -3.27 6.82
C ASN A 650 -20.54 -1.98 6.73
N VAL A 651 -20.93 -1.60 5.53
CA VAL A 651 -21.69 -0.37 5.25
C VAL A 651 -23.16 -0.72 5.08
N ASP A 652 -24.05 0.08 5.68
CA ASP A 652 -25.49 -0.06 5.50
C ASP A 652 -25.90 0.31 4.07
N ARG A 653 -26.13 -0.71 3.24
CA ARG A 653 -26.52 -0.54 1.84
C ARG A 653 -27.93 0.04 1.63
N LYS A 654 -28.75 0.11 2.67
CA LYS A 654 -30.04 0.81 2.58
C LYS A 654 -29.83 2.31 2.56
N VAL A 655 -28.82 2.79 3.29
CA VAL A 655 -28.40 4.21 3.35
C VAL A 655 -27.50 4.54 2.16
N TYR A 656 -26.48 3.71 1.90
CA TYR A 656 -25.44 3.94 0.88
C TYR A 656 -25.56 2.94 -0.27
N ARG A 657 -26.61 3.09 -1.09
CA ARG A 657 -26.89 2.18 -2.22
C ARG A 657 -25.79 2.09 -3.27
N GLN A 658 -24.99 3.15 -3.39
CA GLN A 658 -23.86 3.23 -4.31
C GLN A 658 -22.59 2.54 -3.80
N PHE A 659 -22.57 2.08 -2.54
CA PHE A 659 -21.43 1.35 -1.99
C PHE A 659 -21.45 -0.10 -2.44
N ASP A 660 -20.45 -0.48 -3.25
CA ASP A 660 -20.30 -1.80 -3.84
C ASP A 660 -18.87 -2.35 -3.61
N PRO A 661 -18.60 -3.63 -3.89
CA PRO A 661 -17.26 -4.20 -3.74
C PRO A 661 -16.19 -3.47 -4.54
N SER A 662 -16.47 -3.03 -5.77
CA SER A 662 -15.51 -2.30 -6.61
C SER A 662 -15.13 -0.95 -6.01
N LEU A 663 -16.07 -0.25 -5.37
CA LEU A 663 -15.75 0.97 -4.63
C LEU A 663 -14.89 0.68 -3.41
N LYS A 664 -15.18 -0.40 -2.67
CA LYS A 664 -14.37 -0.82 -1.52
C LYS A 664 -12.93 -1.15 -1.94
N GLU A 665 -12.77 -1.90 -3.03
CA GLU A 665 -11.44 -2.20 -3.61
C GLU A 665 -10.70 -0.91 -4.02
N ALA A 666 -11.39 0.02 -4.68
CA ALA A 666 -10.81 1.29 -5.06
C ALA A 666 -10.41 2.15 -3.85
N MET A 667 -11.19 2.11 -2.76
CA MET A 667 -10.88 2.77 -1.50
C MET A 667 -9.67 2.14 -0.78
N GLN A 668 -9.44 0.84 -0.94
CA GLN A 668 -8.25 0.15 -0.40
C GLN A 668 -6.99 0.48 -1.19
N GLU A 669 -7.12 0.65 -2.50
CA GLU A 669 -6.01 0.91 -3.40
C GLU A 669 -5.55 2.39 -3.38
N GLU A 670 -6.45 3.35 -3.17
CA GLU A 670 -6.14 4.78 -3.24
C GLU A 670 -4.96 5.21 -2.35
N PRO A 671 -4.91 4.87 -1.04
CA PRO A 671 -3.79 5.27 -0.18
C PRO A 671 -2.46 4.67 -0.61
N VAL A 672 -2.47 3.42 -1.11
CA VAL A 672 -1.28 2.72 -1.60
C VAL A 672 -0.77 3.36 -2.89
N ALA A 673 -1.66 3.62 -3.85
CA ALA A 673 -1.32 4.28 -5.11
C ALA A 673 -0.83 5.72 -4.88
N PHE A 674 -1.43 6.43 -3.91
CA PHE A 674 -1.00 7.78 -3.53
C PHE A 674 0.40 7.79 -2.92
N PHE A 675 0.69 6.85 -2.02
CA PHE A 675 2.02 6.67 -1.45
C PHE A 675 3.06 6.33 -2.52
N ASP A 676 2.71 5.46 -3.46
CA ASP A 676 3.58 5.07 -4.57
C ASP A 676 3.91 6.25 -5.48
N GLU A 677 2.94 7.12 -5.80
CA GLU A 677 3.18 8.34 -6.58
C GLU A 677 4.14 9.27 -5.85
N VAL A 678 3.90 9.52 -4.54
CA VAL A 678 4.78 10.36 -3.70
C VAL A 678 6.20 9.78 -3.66
N ARG A 679 6.34 8.46 -3.54
CA ARG A 679 7.61 7.75 -3.49
C ARG A 679 8.35 7.79 -4.83
N GLN A 680 7.69 7.41 -5.92
CA GLN A 680 8.30 7.32 -7.26
C GLN A 680 8.72 8.68 -7.81
N LYS A 681 7.96 9.72 -7.50
CA LYS A 681 8.26 11.10 -7.92
C LYS A 681 9.07 11.87 -6.89
N ASN A 682 9.40 11.23 -5.76
CA ASN A 682 10.08 11.86 -4.62
C ASN A 682 9.39 13.15 -4.17
N HIS A 683 8.06 13.19 -4.19
CA HIS A 683 7.30 14.33 -3.68
C HIS A 683 7.46 14.45 -2.17
N SER A 684 7.13 15.62 -1.65
CA SER A 684 7.19 15.91 -0.23
C SER A 684 6.22 15.03 0.55
N VAL A 685 6.64 14.45 1.68
CA VAL A 685 5.75 13.74 2.60
C VAL A 685 4.62 14.62 3.13
N VAL A 686 4.74 15.94 3.06
CA VAL A 686 3.69 16.87 3.46
C VAL A 686 2.48 16.80 2.52
N ASP A 687 2.63 16.22 1.30
CA ASP A 687 1.52 15.92 0.40
C ASP A 687 0.49 14.97 1.03
N PHE A 688 0.91 14.15 1.99
CA PHE A 688 -0.02 13.32 2.77
C PHE A 688 -1.01 14.13 3.61
N ILE A 689 -0.67 15.36 4.03
CA ILE A 689 -1.62 16.27 4.68
C ILE A 689 -2.49 16.98 3.64
N HIS A 690 -1.87 17.50 2.58
CA HIS A 690 -2.56 18.20 1.50
C HIS A 690 -1.78 18.13 0.20
N ALA A 691 -2.49 17.76 -0.86
CA ALA A 691 -2.03 17.81 -2.24
C ALA A 691 -3.15 18.30 -3.15
N ASP A 692 -2.80 18.88 -4.28
CA ASP A 692 -3.75 19.32 -5.34
C ASP A 692 -4.13 18.18 -6.30
N TYR A 693 -3.88 16.95 -5.89
CA TYR A 693 -4.18 15.73 -6.65
C TYR A 693 -4.56 14.56 -5.73
N THR A 694 -5.16 13.55 -6.34
CA THR A 694 -5.31 12.21 -5.76
C THR A 694 -5.00 11.14 -6.80
N MET A 695 -4.93 9.90 -6.36
CA MET A 695 -4.86 8.74 -7.24
C MET A 695 -6.25 8.09 -7.32
N ALA A 696 -6.80 8.00 -8.50
CA ALA A 696 -8.15 7.46 -8.66
C ALA A 696 -8.30 6.64 -9.94
N ASN A 697 -9.17 5.63 -9.87
CA ASN A 697 -9.76 4.98 -11.02
C ASN A 697 -11.17 5.57 -11.29
N GLU A 698 -11.84 5.11 -12.34
CA GLU A 698 -13.20 5.58 -12.70
C GLU A 698 -14.21 5.41 -11.57
N ARG A 699 -14.18 4.28 -10.86
CA ARG A 699 -15.13 3.98 -9.79
C ARG A 699 -15.00 4.94 -8.60
N LEU A 700 -13.77 5.25 -8.19
CA LEU A 700 -13.48 6.19 -7.12
C LEU A 700 -13.73 7.63 -7.56
N ALA A 701 -13.34 7.98 -8.78
CA ALA A 701 -13.57 9.29 -9.37
C ALA A 701 -15.07 9.62 -9.41
N LYS A 702 -15.91 8.67 -9.80
CA LYS A 702 -17.37 8.82 -9.75
C LYS A 702 -17.87 9.05 -8.33
N HIS A 703 -17.31 8.37 -7.34
CA HIS A 703 -17.66 8.58 -5.92
C HIS A 703 -17.26 9.99 -5.44
N TYR A 704 -16.16 10.53 -5.96
CA TYR A 704 -15.66 11.86 -5.64
C TYR A 704 -16.29 13.01 -6.44
N GLY A 705 -17.11 12.69 -7.46
CA GLY A 705 -17.64 13.66 -8.39
C GLY A 705 -16.59 14.25 -9.33
N LEU A 706 -15.51 13.50 -9.60
CA LEU A 706 -14.48 13.88 -10.56
C LEU A 706 -14.90 13.42 -11.96
N ASN A 707 -14.77 14.30 -12.93
CA ASN A 707 -15.09 14.05 -14.33
C ASN A 707 -13.86 13.58 -15.10
N ASP A 708 -14.07 13.00 -16.29
CA ASP A 708 -13.04 12.66 -17.26
C ASP A 708 -11.99 11.62 -16.78
N VAL A 709 -12.37 10.76 -15.85
CA VAL A 709 -11.59 9.63 -15.38
C VAL A 709 -12.31 8.33 -15.80
N TYR A 710 -11.71 7.58 -16.70
CA TYR A 710 -12.31 6.38 -17.29
C TYR A 710 -11.42 5.15 -17.07
N GLY A 711 -12.05 3.98 -16.90
CA GLY A 711 -11.38 2.71 -16.67
C GLY A 711 -10.90 2.51 -15.24
N ASN A 712 -10.53 1.26 -14.95
CA ASN A 712 -10.29 0.82 -13.57
C ASN A 712 -8.83 0.96 -13.11
N HIS A 713 -7.92 1.42 -13.97
CA HIS A 713 -6.53 1.66 -13.59
C HIS A 713 -6.39 2.99 -12.83
N PHE A 714 -5.60 2.97 -11.76
CA PHE A 714 -5.28 4.16 -10.96
C PHE A 714 -4.34 5.10 -11.70
N ARG A 715 -4.64 6.38 -11.62
CA ARG A 715 -3.83 7.46 -12.20
C ARG A 715 -3.92 8.71 -11.36
N ARG A 716 -2.94 9.61 -11.54
CA ARG A 716 -2.97 10.91 -10.92
C ARG A 716 -4.10 11.76 -11.53
N VAL A 717 -4.98 12.27 -10.68
CA VAL A 717 -6.11 13.14 -11.04
C VAL A 717 -5.95 14.45 -10.30
N LYS A 718 -5.92 15.55 -11.05
CA LYS A 718 -5.87 16.91 -10.49
C LYS A 718 -7.16 17.22 -9.74
N LEU A 719 -7.02 17.87 -8.59
CA LEU A 719 -8.13 18.30 -7.76
C LEU A 719 -8.29 19.82 -7.83
N GLU A 720 -9.53 20.26 -7.95
CA GLU A 720 -9.90 21.66 -7.83
C GLU A 720 -10.49 21.94 -6.44
N PRO A 721 -10.49 23.18 -5.94
CA PRO A 721 -11.00 23.53 -4.61
C PRO A 721 -12.44 23.06 -4.34
N GLN A 722 -13.30 23.01 -5.37
CA GLN A 722 -14.67 22.52 -5.23
C GLN A 722 -14.77 21.05 -4.87
N HIS A 723 -13.76 20.23 -5.20
CA HIS A 723 -13.73 18.81 -4.84
C HIS A 723 -13.50 18.59 -3.34
N ARG A 724 -12.95 19.59 -2.62
CA ARG A 724 -12.75 19.59 -1.16
C ARG A 724 -11.93 18.38 -0.67
N ARG A 725 -11.00 17.92 -1.51
CA ARG A 725 -10.16 16.75 -1.26
C ARG A 725 -8.68 17.09 -1.39
N GLY A 726 -7.84 16.09 -1.24
CA GLY A 726 -6.38 16.15 -1.35
C GLY A 726 -5.67 15.75 -0.07
N GLY A 727 -4.72 14.84 -0.19
CA GLY A 727 -4.05 14.19 0.94
C GLY A 727 -4.91 13.14 1.65
N LEU A 728 -4.30 12.41 2.59
CA LEU A 728 -4.90 11.26 3.28
C LEU A 728 -6.18 11.60 4.06
N LEU A 729 -6.25 12.80 4.65
CA LEU A 729 -7.38 13.23 5.50
C LEU A 729 -8.74 13.20 4.79
N THR A 730 -8.75 13.17 3.48
CA THR A 730 -9.99 13.25 2.69
C THR A 730 -10.17 12.06 1.75
N GLN A 731 -9.34 11.02 1.88
CA GLN A 731 -9.50 9.77 1.16
C GLN A 731 -10.68 8.97 1.72
N ALA A 732 -11.58 8.55 0.85
CA ALA A 732 -12.84 7.93 1.24
C ALA A 732 -12.65 6.63 2.04
N GLY A 733 -11.68 5.80 1.69
CA GLY A 733 -11.37 4.57 2.41
C GLY A 733 -10.97 4.81 3.86
N LEU A 734 -10.10 5.80 4.10
CA LEU A 734 -9.63 6.15 5.44
C LEU A 734 -10.73 6.78 6.29
N LEU A 735 -11.63 7.53 5.68
CA LEU A 735 -12.82 8.07 6.36
C LEU A 735 -13.83 6.97 6.69
N ALA A 736 -14.02 6.01 5.77
CA ALA A 736 -14.99 4.94 5.92
C ALA A 736 -14.57 3.92 6.98
N MET A 737 -13.31 3.52 7.04
CA MET A 737 -12.83 2.60 8.08
C MET A 737 -12.94 3.19 9.51
N ASN A 738 -12.97 4.51 9.60
CA ASN A 738 -13.16 5.27 10.84
C ASN A 738 -14.61 5.76 10.99
N SER A 739 -15.57 4.96 10.55
CA SER A 739 -17.02 5.16 10.70
C SER A 739 -17.66 3.96 11.42
N ASP A 740 -18.96 4.00 11.62
CA ASP A 740 -19.76 2.85 12.09
C ASP A 740 -20.49 2.14 10.93
N GLY A 741 -20.27 2.58 9.69
CA GLY A 741 -20.93 2.08 8.48
C GLY A 741 -22.33 2.66 8.23
N LYS A 742 -22.88 3.43 9.15
CA LYS A 742 -24.16 4.17 9.03
C LYS A 742 -23.94 5.66 9.04
N ASP A 743 -23.08 6.15 9.92
CA ASP A 743 -22.70 7.56 10.02
C ASP A 743 -21.19 7.72 10.28
N SER A 744 -20.70 8.94 10.21
CA SER A 744 -19.34 9.32 10.61
C SER A 744 -19.10 8.98 12.09
N HIS A 745 -17.83 8.85 12.45
CA HIS A 745 -17.45 8.63 13.84
C HIS A 745 -16.31 9.58 14.23
N PRO A 746 -16.61 10.79 14.69
CA PRO A 746 -15.61 11.83 14.97
C PRO A 746 -14.49 11.36 15.89
N LEU A 747 -14.82 10.64 16.96
CA LEU A 747 -13.82 10.14 17.92
C LEU A 747 -12.81 9.21 17.27
N LYS A 748 -13.24 8.23 16.47
CA LYS A 748 -12.33 7.34 15.74
C LYS A 748 -11.45 8.10 14.76
N ARG A 749 -12.01 9.08 14.02
CA ARG A 749 -11.24 9.93 13.10
C ARG A 749 -10.21 10.77 13.80
N ALA A 750 -10.54 11.29 15.00
CA ALA A 750 -9.60 12.04 15.83
C ALA A 750 -8.44 11.18 16.33
N ILE A 751 -8.74 10.02 16.91
CA ILE A 751 -7.75 9.08 17.41
C ILE A 751 -6.82 8.66 16.27
N TRP A 752 -7.39 8.30 15.12
CA TRP A 752 -6.61 7.90 13.94
C TRP A 752 -5.60 8.98 13.48
N ILE A 753 -5.98 10.27 13.44
CA ILE A 753 -5.01 11.34 13.14
C ILE A 753 -3.89 11.39 14.17
N LEU A 754 -4.25 11.38 15.44
CA LEU A 754 -3.28 11.52 16.53
C LEU A 754 -2.29 10.35 16.53
N GLU A 755 -2.75 9.12 16.35
CA GLU A 755 -1.92 7.91 16.34
C GLU A 755 -1.14 7.75 15.04
N SER A 756 -1.84 7.76 13.89
CA SER A 756 -1.24 7.39 12.61
C SER A 756 -0.42 8.51 12.00
N LEU A 757 -0.89 9.76 12.06
CA LEU A 757 -0.22 10.86 11.40
C LEU A 757 0.69 11.67 12.33
N LEU A 758 0.31 11.86 13.57
CA LEU A 758 1.08 12.73 14.50
C LEU A 758 1.94 11.93 15.49
N ASN A 759 1.79 10.61 15.54
CA ASN A 759 2.45 9.73 16.52
C ASN A 759 2.31 10.27 17.96
N ASP A 760 1.07 10.63 18.31
CA ASP A 760 0.67 11.30 19.55
C ASP A 760 -0.63 10.66 20.08
N PRO A 761 -0.61 9.34 20.39
CA PRO A 761 -1.80 8.62 20.79
C PRO A 761 -2.41 9.22 22.07
N PRO A 762 -3.74 9.35 22.15
CA PRO A 762 -4.38 9.73 23.40
C PRO A 762 -4.21 8.61 24.44
N PRO A 763 -4.27 8.94 25.75
CA PRO A 763 -4.20 7.92 26.78
C PRO A 763 -5.37 6.92 26.62
N PRO A 764 -5.15 5.64 27.00
CA PRO A 764 -6.21 4.63 26.92
C PRO A 764 -7.42 5.05 27.76
N PRO A 765 -8.65 4.71 27.32
CA PRO A 765 -9.85 5.03 28.05
C PRO A 765 -9.85 4.35 29.42
N PRO A 766 -10.50 4.93 30.43
CA PRO A 766 -10.70 4.27 31.72
C PRO A 766 -11.40 2.93 31.56
N PRO A 767 -11.17 1.96 32.48
CA PRO A 767 -11.74 0.61 32.34
C PRO A 767 -13.29 0.55 32.33
N ALA A 768 -13.95 1.56 32.86
CA ALA A 768 -15.41 1.66 32.86
C ALA A 768 -15.83 2.99 32.22
N VAL A 769 -16.03 2.99 30.91
CA VAL A 769 -16.63 4.13 30.21
C VAL A 769 -18.13 3.87 30.05
N PRO A 770 -19.02 4.76 30.51
CA PRO A 770 -20.45 4.64 30.24
C PRO A 770 -20.70 4.66 28.75
N GLU A 771 -21.38 3.66 28.21
CA GLU A 771 -21.83 3.67 26.82
C GLU A 771 -22.92 4.76 26.65
N ILE A 772 -22.86 5.47 25.51
CA ILE A 772 -23.94 6.38 25.14
C ILE A 772 -25.11 5.51 24.68
N ASP A 773 -26.25 5.60 25.31
CA ASP A 773 -27.47 4.98 24.82
C ASP A 773 -27.97 5.69 23.57
N LEU A 774 -27.53 5.18 22.43
CA LEU A 774 -27.95 5.71 21.12
C LEU A 774 -29.42 5.40 20.80
N ALA A 775 -30.07 4.54 21.57
CA ALA A 775 -31.49 4.21 21.42
C ALA A 775 -32.39 5.23 22.11
N ASP A 776 -31.90 6.11 22.97
CA ASP A 776 -32.67 7.20 23.58
C ASP A 776 -33.20 8.13 22.49
N PRO A 777 -34.53 8.30 22.35
CA PRO A 777 -35.14 9.15 21.35
C PRO A 777 -34.73 10.63 21.41
N GLU A 778 -34.36 11.14 22.56
CA GLU A 778 -33.89 12.51 22.73
C GLU A 778 -32.43 12.65 22.26
N ILE A 779 -31.58 11.71 22.58
CA ILE A 779 -30.21 11.64 22.09
C ILE A 779 -30.19 11.46 20.55
N ALA A 780 -31.11 10.65 20.01
CA ALA A 780 -31.22 10.47 18.58
C ALA A 780 -31.58 11.74 17.79
N LYS A 781 -32.23 12.73 18.42
CA LYS A 781 -32.53 14.05 17.80
C LYS A 781 -31.34 15.00 17.78
N LEU A 782 -30.30 14.75 18.53
CA LEU A 782 -29.12 15.59 18.60
C LEU A 782 -28.21 15.34 17.40
N THR A 783 -27.51 16.38 16.93
CA THR A 783 -26.40 16.19 15.98
C THR A 783 -25.28 15.41 16.67
N LEU A 784 -24.44 14.75 15.89
CA LEU A 784 -23.32 13.97 16.43
C LEU A 784 -22.40 14.83 17.33
N LYS A 785 -22.14 16.08 16.94
CA LYS A 785 -21.43 17.07 17.75
C LYS A 785 -22.13 17.33 19.10
N GLN A 786 -23.44 17.53 19.09
CA GLN A 786 -24.21 17.75 20.31
C GLN A 786 -24.19 16.52 21.23
N ARG A 787 -24.28 15.31 20.69
CA ARG A 787 -24.15 14.07 21.48
C ARG A 787 -22.78 13.95 22.14
N MET A 788 -21.72 14.30 21.41
CA MET A 788 -20.36 14.31 21.96
C MET A 788 -20.19 15.39 23.04
N GLU A 789 -20.75 16.57 22.86
CA GLU A 789 -20.71 17.66 23.83
C GLU A 789 -21.51 17.30 25.09
N ASP A 790 -22.63 16.63 24.96
CA ASP A 790 -23.42 16.14 26.09
C ASP A 790 -22.69 15.07 26.89
N HIS A 791 -22.13 14.07 26.22
CA HIS A 791 -21.29 13.03 26.85
C HIS A 791 -20.06 13.62 27.55
N ARG A 792 -19.41 14.61 26.92
CA ARG A 792 -18.24 15.31 27.46
C ARG A 792 -18.52 16.05 28.75
N ASN A 793 -19.75 16.49 28.99
CA ASN A 793 -20.12 17.25 30.20
C ASN A 793 -20.03 16.41 31.48
N GLN A 794 -19.88 15.10 31.39
CA GLN A 794 -19.53 14.26 32.53
C GLN A 794 -18.08 14.52 32.96
N ALA A 795 -17.86 14.82 34.24
CA ALA A 795 -16.55 15.25 34.74
C ALA A 795 -15.40 14.24 34.47
N ALA A 796 -15.70 12.93 34.47
CA ALA A 796 -14.72 11.88 34.19
C ALA A 796 -14.28 11.87 32.71
N CYS A 797 -15.14 12.28 31.79
CA CYS A 797 -14.91 12.21 30.35
C CYS A 797 -14.30 13.51 29.79
N LEU A 798 -14.58 14.64 30.45
CA LEU A 798 -14.23 15.98 29.99
C LEU A 798 -12.75 16.15 29.61
N THR A 799 -11.85 15.62 30.41
CA THR A 799 -10.40 15.85 30.28
C THR A 799 -9.83 15.25 28.98
N CYS A 800 -10.25 14.02 28.62
CA CYS A 800 -9.81 13.34 27.41
C CYS A 800 -10.53 13.90 26.18
N HIS A 801 -11.86 14.01 26.25
CA HIS A 801 -12.68 14.48 25.12
C HIS A 801 -12.35 15.92 24.69
N ALA A 802 -12.03 16.82 25.63
CA ALA A 802 -11.60 18.18 25.30
C ALA A 802 -10.32 18.23 24.41
N LYS A 803 -9.47 17.21 24.51
CA LYS A 803 -8.25 17.11 23.68
C LYS A 803 -8.47 16.37 22.37
N ILE A 804 -9.40 15.40 22.30
CA ILE A 804 -9.59 14.51 21.16
C ILE A 804 -10.70 15.02 20.23
N ASP A 805 -11.89 15.32 20.76
CA ASP A 805 -13.08 15.64 19.97
C ASP A 805 -12.88 16.74 18.92
N PRO A 806 -12.16 17.85 19.22
CA PRO A 806 -12.02 18.93 18.27
C PRO A 806 -11.38 18.52 16.94
N TRP A 807 -10.51 17.51 16.95
CA TRP A 807 -9.88 16.98 15.76
C TRP A 807 -10.88 16.24 14.88
N GLY A 808 -11.77 15.47 15.49
CA GLY A 808 -12.74 14.64 14.77
C GLY A 808 -13.94 15.44 14.26
N ILE A 809 -14.40 16.44 14.99
CA ILE A 809 -15.52 17.32 14.58
C ILE A 809 -15.21 18.01 13.24
N ALA A 810 -13.94 18.33 12.96
CA ALA A 810 -13.53 18.92 11.69
C ALA A 810 -13.83 18.06 10.44
N PHE A 811 -14.11 16.76 10.62
CA PHE A 811 -14.47 15.84 9.54
C PHE A 811 -15.96 15.69 9.27
N GLU A 812 -16.85 16.36 10.01
CA GLU A 812 -18.30 16.10 9.97
C GLU A 812 -18.96 16.41 8.63
N ASN A 813 -18.30 17.16 7.77
CA ASN A 813 -18.71 17.30 6.38
C ASN A 813 -18.51 16.03 5.53
N PHE A 814 -17.89 14.98 6.06
CA PHE A 814 -17.75 13.69 5.38
C PHE A 814 -18.56 12.61 6.09
N ASP A 815 -19.44 11.95 5.36
CA ASP A 815 -20.30 10.88 5.86
C ASP A 815 -19.53 9.56 6.14
N ALA A 816 -20.26 8.46 6.39
CA ALA A 816 -19.69 7.18 6.70
C ALA A 816 -18.89 6.55 5.55
N VAL A 817 -19.15 6.91 4.30
CA VAL A 817 -18.43 6.41 3.11
C VAL A 817 -17.51 7.46 2.50
N GLY A 818 -17.23 8.54 3.25
CA GLY A 818 -16.36 9.61 2.82
C GLY A 818 -16.93 10.52 1.74
N SER A 819 -18.24 10.53 1.51
CA SER A 819 -18.89 11.49 0.63
C SER A 819 -19.09 12.84 1.35
N TRP A 820 -18.99 13.93 0.60
CA TRP A 820 -19.21 15.27 1.16
C TRP A 820 -20.69 15.53 1.44
N ARG A 821 -20.99 16.07 2.62
CA ARG A 821 -22.34 16.48 3.01
C ARG A 821 -22.35 17.89 3.62
N THR A 822 -23.44 18.63 3.42
CA THR A 822 -23.67 19.95 4.01
C THR A 822 -24.76 19.96 5.06
N GLN A 823 -25.53 18.87 5.15
CA GLN A 823 -26.64 18.67 6.09
C GLN A 823 -26.62 17.28 6.71
N ILE A 824 -27.05 17.19 7.95
CA ILE A 824 -27.34 15.95 8.70
C ILE A 824 -28.79 16.05 9.20
N GLN A 825 -29.65 15.12 8.79
CA GLN A 825 -31.10 15.12 9.17
C GLN A 825 -31.80 16.47 8.92
N GLY A 826 -31.48 17.12 7.80
CA GLY A 826 -32.05 18.42 7.41
C GLY A 826 -31.45 19.64 8.12
N LYS A 827 -30.54 19.46 9.07
CA LYS A 827 -29.83 20.56 9.75
C LYS A 827 -28.47 20.80 9.09
N PRO A 828 -28.00 22.06 8.98
CA PRO A 828 -26.65 22.36 8.49
C PRO A 828 -25.58 21.64 9.35
N VAL A 829 -24.50 21.15 8.71
CA VAL A 829 -23.36 20.58 9.41
C VAL A 829 -22.57 21.69 10.10
N ASP A 830 -22.35 21.57 11.39
CA ASP A 830 -21.39 22.38 12.14
C ASP A 830 -20.11 21.57 12.39
N ALA A 831 -19.12 21.74 11.53
CA ALA A 831 -17.80 21.14 11.63
C ALA A 831 -16.78 22.04 12.36
N SER A 832 -17.23 23.14 12.96
CA SER A 832 -16.36 24.03 13.73
C SER A 832 -16.03 23.47 15.11
N SER A 833 -14.80 23.65 15.55
CA SER A 833 -14.35 23.21 16.86
C SER A 833 -13.23 24.11 17.40
N ARG A 834 -12.85 23.90 18.65
CA ARG A 834 -11.77 24.64 19.30
C ARG A 834 -10.82 23.65 20.00
N LEU A 835 -9.57 23.66 19.58
CA LEU A 835 -8.52 22.86 20.20
C LEU A 835 -8.24 23.28 21.66
N PHE A 836 -7.64 22.39 22.43
CA PHE A 836 -7.30 22.62 23.84
C PHE A 836 -6.39 23.85 24.04
N ASN A 837 -5.55 24.20 23.06
CA ASN A 837 -4.71 25.40 23.05
C ASN A 837 -5.48 26.68 22.63
N GLY A 838 -6.81 26.61 22.51
CA GLY A 838 -7.68 27.73 22.17
C GLY A 838 -7.79 28.07 20.68
N GLN A 839 -7.05 27.39 19.80
CA GLN A 839 -7.15 27.58 18.35
C GLN A 839 -8.47 27.07 17.78
N LYS A 840 -9.15 27.89 16.97
CA LYS A 840 -10.35 27.49 16.27
C LYS A 840 -10.00 26.68 15.02
N LEU A 841 -10.70 25.58 14.82
CA LEU A 841 -10.74 24.82 13.58
C LEU A 841 -12.09 25.08 12.90
N ASP A 842 -12.05 25.32 11.59
CA ASP A 842 -13.25 25.55 10.77
C ASP A 842 -13.32 24.48 9.70
N GLY A 843 -13.88 23.33 10.08
CA GLY A 843 -13.96 22.15 9.25
C GLY A 843 -12.62 21.63 8.77
N MET A 844 -12.64 20.87 7.66
CA MET A 844 -11.46 20.21 7.09
C MET A 844 -10.39 21.21 6.62
N ASP A 845 -10.77 22.36 6.04
CA ASP A 845 -9.81 23.37 5.62
C ASP A 845 -9.07 23.97 6.82
N GLY A 846 -9.81 24.28 7.89
CA GLY A 846 -9.23 24.76 9.15
C GLY A 846 -8.26 23.75 9.78
N LEU A 847 -8.62 22.47 9.75
CA LEU A 847 -7.76 21.39 10.24
C LEU A 847 -6.47 21.27 9.41
N LYS A 848 -6.56 21.23 8.09
CA LYS A 848 -5.39 21.16 7.20
C LYS A 848 -4.47 22.38 7.41
N ARG A 849 -5.03 23.59 7.49
CA ARG A 849 -4.25 24.83 7.78
C ARG A 849 -3.53 24.74 9.10
N TYR A 850 -4.20 24.22 10.13
CA TYR A 850 -3.58 24.06 11.45
C TYR A 850 -2.42 23.05 11.40
N LEU A 851 -2.61 21.90 10.77
CA LEU A 851 -1.56 20.89 10.60
C LEU A 851 -0.35 21.46 9.83
N LEU A 852 -0.59 22.09 8.70
CA LEU A 852 0.45 22.66 7.85
C LEU A 852 1.19 23.83 8.50
N LYS A 853 0.51 24.63 9.33
CA LYS A 853 1.10 25.79 9.99
C LYS A 853 1.80 25.46 11.30
N ASN A 854 1.20 24.59 12.11
CA ASN A 854 1.57 24.42 13.51
C ASN A 854 2.10 23.03 13.85
N ARG A 855 1.81 21.99 13.01
CA ARG A 855 2.15 20.59 13.28
C ARG A 855 2.97 19.94 12.18
N GLN A 856 3.43 20.68 11.19
CA GLN A 856 4.15 20.13 10.03
C GLN A 856 5.45 19.43 10.45
N ASP A 857 6.23 20.02 11.36
CA ASP A 857 7.44 19.39 11.89
C ASP A 857 7.13 18.11 12.67
N GLN A 858 6.05 18.13 13.47
CA GLN A 858 5.62 16.92 14.20
C GLN A 858 5.23 15.81 13.24
N PHE A 859 4.47 16.14 12.18
CA PHE A 859 4.07 15.17 11.16
C PHE A 859 5.28 14.57 10.44
N VAL A 860 6.22 15.39 9.95
CA VAL A 860 7.42 14.88 9.25
C VAL A 860 8.24 14.00 10.17
N ARG A 861 8.42 14.41 11.43
CA ARG A 861 9.10 13.59 12.44
C ARG A 861 8.38 12.28 12.72
N ALA A 862 7.04 12.29 12.79
CA ALA A 862 6.22 11.08 12.95
C ALA A 862 6.39 10.13 11.76
N MET A 863 6.45 10.66 10.53
CA MET A 863 6.73 9.87 9.33
C MET A 863 8.11 9.21 9.38
N VAL A 864 9.16 9.97 9.76
CA VAL A 864 10.52 9.42 9.95
C VAL A 864 10.49 8.33 11.02
N HIS A 865 9.80 8.55 12.14
CA HIS A 865 9.67 7.57 13.23
C HIS A 865 9.00 6.26 12.72
N LYS A 866 7.81 6.36 12.14
CA LYS A 866 7.05 5.20 11.64
C LYS A 866 7.82 4.44 10.56
N MET A 867 8.43 5.14 9.61
CA MET A 867 9.24 4.53 8.56
C MET A 867 10.48 3.84 9.12
N THR A 868 11.16 4.44 10.10
CA THR A 868 12.33 3.84 10.75
C THR A 868 11.95 2.62 11.58
N THR A 869 10.84 2.65 12.32
CA THR A 869 10.29 1.50 13.05
C THR A 869 10.06 0.32 12.11
N TYR A 870 9.40 0.56 10.98
CA TYR A 870 9.17 -0.47 9.97
C TYR A 870 10.47 -0.99 9.35
N ALA A 871 11.40 -0.10 8.97
CA ALA A 871 12.68 -0.44 8.36
C ALA A 871 13.58 -1.30 9.27
N LEU A 872 13.54 -1.04 10.58
CA LEU A 872 14.30 -1.80 11.56
C LEU A 872 13.60 -3.10 12.02
N GLY A 873 12.29 -3.20 11.83
CA GLY A 873 11.49 -4.32 12.31
C GLY A 873 11.49 -4.45 13.84
N ARG A 874 11.55 -3.33 14.56
CA ARG A 874 11.47 -3.24 16.02
C ARG A 874 10.95 -1.88 16.47
N PRO A 875 10.33 -1.77 17.63
CA PRO A 875 10.00 -0.48 18.22
C PRO A 875 11.26 0.38 18.41
N LEU A 876 11.09 1.69 18.27
CA LEU A 876 12.17 2.63 18.56
C LEU A 876 12.22 2.92 20.06
N THR A 877 13.42 2.90 20.58
CA THR A 877 13.69 3.22 21.98
C THR A 877 14.01 4.69 22.19
N PHE A 878 14.08 5.13 23.44
CA PHE A 878 14.53 6.48 23.75
C PHE A 878 15.93 6.77 23.17
N GLY A 879 16.82 5.78 23.13
CA GLY A 879 18.17 5.89 22.55
C GLY A 879 18.19 6.23 21.06
N ASP A 880 17.14 5.85 20.31
CA ASP A 880 17.06 6.09 18.85
C ASP A 880 16.59 7.51 18.51
N ARG A 881 16.05 8.25 19.50
CA ARG A 881 15.43 9.57 19.29
C ARG A 881 16.35 10.58 18.63
N SER A 882 17.59 10.67 19.06
CA SER A 882 18.56 11.62 18.49
C SER A 882 18.81 11.37 17.01
N SER A 883 18.85 10.10 16.60
CA SER A 883 19.00 9.70 15.20
C SER A 883 17.77 10.05 14.36
N VAL A 884 16.56 9.81 14.89
CA VAL A 884 15.31 10.21 14.26
C VAL A 884 15.25 11.73 14.08
N ASP A 885 15.63 12.49 15.10
CA ASP A 885 15.65 13.95 15.03
C ASP A 885 16.67 14.45 14.00
N GLN A 886 17.87 13.81 13.91
CA GLN A 886 18.89 14.15 12.91
C GLN A 886 18.40 13.84 11.49
N ILE A 887 17.84 12.65 11.26
CA ILE A 887 17.24 12.27 9.96
C ILE A 887 16.15 13.27 9.57
N THR A 888 15.29 13.63 10.53
CA THR A 888 14.23 14.64 10.30
C THR A 888 14.82 15.98 9.88
N ALA A 889 15.86 16.46 10.58
CA ALA A 889 16.53 17.72 10.27
C ALA A 889 17.14 17.72 8.87
N ASP A 890 17.81 16.63 8.49
CA ASP A 890 18.44 16.50 7.17
C ASP A 890 17.39 16.37 6.06
N LEU A 891 16.29 15.66 6.30
CA LEU A 891 15.15 15.56 5.40
C LEU A 891 14.51 16.95 5.15
N ARG A 892 14.23 17.70 6.22
CA ARG A 892 13.66 19.06 6.13
C ARG A 892 14.55 20.03 5.33
N LYS A 893 15.87 19.88 5.40
CA LYS A 893 16.81 20.67 4.59
C LYS A 893 16.75 20.30 3.10
N GLN A 894 16.43 19.05 2.78
CA GLN A 894 16.40 18.50 1.42
C GLN A 894 15.01 18.54 0.76
N GLY A 895 14.01 19.17 1.38
CA GLY A 895 12.67 19.38 0.77
C GLY A 895 11.66 18.29 1.02
N ASP A 896 11.87 17.43 2.03
CA ASP A 896 10.92 16.45 2.57
C ASP A 896 10.54 15.32 1.59
N GLY A 897 11.35 15.03 0.57
CA GLY A 897 11.06 13.98 -0.41
C GLY A 897 10.99 12.60 0.22
N LEU A 898 9.99 11.79 -0.14
CA LEU A 898 9.78 10.45 0.46
C LEU A 898 10.93 9.48 0.12
N ALA A 899 11.41 9.44 -1.13
CA ALA A 899 12.56 8.61 -1.49
C ALA A 899 13.85 9.12 -0.82
N THR A 900 13.98 10.43 -0.63
CA THR A 900 15.08 11.05 0.15
C THR A 900 15.02 10.60 1.61
N MET A 901 13.82 10.56 2.23
CA MET A 901 13.65 10.05 3.60
C MET A 901 14.12 8.60 3.73
N ILE A 902 13.69 7.73 2.81
CA ILE A 902 14.11 6.32 2.79
C ILE A 902 15.65 6.21 2.68
N THR A 903 16.26 6.99 1.78
CA THR A 903 17.71 7.01 1.59
C THR A 903 18.44 7.47 2.87
N LEU A 904 17.96 8.52 3.52
CA LEU A 904 18.53 9.02 4.77
C LEU A 904 18.42 7.99 5.91
N ILE A 905 17.31 7.29 6.01
CA ILE A 905 17.15 6.21 6.99
C ILE A 905 18.15 5.11 6.72
N VAL A 906 18.21 4.59 5.49
CA VAL A 906 19.09 3.47 5.12
C VAL A 906 20.58 3.81 5.28
N THR A 907 20.97 5.03 4.96
CA THR A 907 22.38 5.48 5.10
C THR A 907 22.75 5.92 6.51
N SER A 908 21.79 5.98 7.44
CA SER A 908 22.06 6.33 8.85
C SER A 908 22.78 5.20 9.60
N GLU A 909 23.52 5.56 10.65
CA GLU A 909 24.11 4.56 11.55
C GLU A 909 23.04 3.72 12.26
N LEU A 910 21.83 4.26 12.46
CA LEU A 910 20.72 3.55 13.05
C LEU A 910 20.31 2.32 12.24
N PHE A 911 20.29 2.43 10.92
CA PHE A 911 19.96 1.31 10.02
C PHE A 911 21.12 0.34 9.84
N ARG A 912 22.35 0.81 9.90
CA ARG A 912 23.57 0.03 9.67
C ARG A 912 24.12 -0.67 10.92
N SER A 913 23.56 -0.36 12.10
CA SER A 913 23.93 -0.97 13.38
C SER A 913 22.87 -1.96 13.88
N LYS A 914 23.29 -2.78 14.89
CA LYS A 914 22.42 -3.76 15.57
C LYS A 914 21.56 -3.11 16.62
#